data_6e8c8e67d883c178e0cfc97fdc690b42
#
_entry.id   6e8c8e67d883c178e0cfc97fdc690b42
#
_cell.length_a   1.000
_cell.length_b   1.000
_cell.length_c   1.000
_cell.angle_alpha   90.00
_cell.angle_beta   90.00
_cell.angle_gamma   90.00
#
_symmetry.space_group_name_H-M   'P 1'
#
loop_
_entity.id
_entity.type
_entity.pdbx_description
1 polymer ?
#
loop_
_entity_poly.entity_id
_entity_poly.type
_entity_poly.pdbx_seq_one_letter_code
_entity_poly.pdbx_strand_id
1 'polypeptide(L)'
;MRIVLCSTACFILFFISCEPKTTLEQELQMQKNNLLLWQFPLPRTHTGALIGNGVQGLMIWGVGNQLNITIGRAGFWDRRGGKDFLQNTSYAEVKKFLYSKNDQGLRDAFGIDHDPEPGMPERPHQIGGGRLEIEMPRGWELRSGVLDLNYGIFEVTAKNEQGEIEIIRIRQSVFTEMATVGLSKKMDEQIKIRLIPSWDYVKSDLEPVGVQPPEIWQDEKEGRPTIYGFVQHLPEDYPLAIGYKKTANHNIIFGSTVSENAKSIVIDGLRNIPEWEIRQNDIDWWDNYWKDVPKINLPNPILQDIVNYGLYKQAISTPEHGIACSLQGPFNEEYQLPPWSNDYHFNINLEMIYLPCLATNQADHLMPVWDMIAAEMPELKENGEHFFGRKGALMLPHAVDDKGKVVGTFWTGTIDHACTAWMAQMAWLNYRYTMDEAILRDIAWPLLNGAFEGYWAMLEESTDKNGKKVLELPISVSPEFRGSNLNAWGKNASFQLAAAHMISDILPKAAEILGEQKDERWMQVSEELPKYTTILGPTSLESPGKQVERIALWEGMDLIESYRHHAHMAGIYPFDVVDPLDPDPQTRNIVRNTYNNWVRKGAGVWSGWCVPWASILENRNNEPEAAVSWLMYWYRNFTNEGRGTLHNAAFGGISNISSPGWHNIPEIERNREVMQLDAGFGALSAVLDLLVYQKGETVYVLPKIHRDWWEFDFNGIAVEGGFLIGAKVQKHQTEEITIKSKFGGKLKLAHGLGEIYLLNDVEMDGTILEKEFVPNEEIVLKRIES
;
A
#
# COMPACT_ATOMS: atom_id res chain seq x y z
N MET A 1 -38.66 -3.18 18.51
CA MET A 1 -37.86 -2.33 19.39
C MET A 1 -37.13 -3.24 20.38
N ARG A 2 -36.00 -3.82 19.96
CA ARG A 2 -35.12 -4.60 20.83
C ARG A 2 -33.97 -3.69 21.21
N ILE A 3 -33.88 -3.37 22.47
CA ILE A 3 -32.76 -2.65 23.09
C ILE A 3 -31.61 -3.66 23.12
N VAL A 4 -30.64 -3.47 22.24
CA VAL A 4 -29.34 -4.13 22.33
C VAL A 4 -28.55 -3.32 23.36
N LEU A 5 -28.55 -3.79 24.59
CA LEU A 5 -27.65 -3.31 25.63
C LEU A 5 -26.23 -3.72 25.26
N CYS A 6 -25.40 -2.73 25.03
CA CYS A 6 -23.99 -2.86 24.71
C CYS A 6 -23.27 -3.66 25.82
N SER A 7 -22.86 -4.89 25.52
CA SER A 7 -22.09 -5.77 26.42
C SER A 7 -20.63 -5.32 26.62
N THR A 8 -20.21 -4.24 25.97
CA THR A 8 -18.85 -3.68 26.01
C THR A 8 -18.52 -2.97 27.33
N ALA A 9 -19.51 -2.55 28.09
CA ALA A 9 -19.29 -1.80 29.34
C ALA A 9 -18.74 -2.65 30.52
N CYS A 10 -18.82 -3.97 30.45
CA CYS A 10 -18.40 -4.83 31.56
C CYS A 10 -16.91 -5.24 31.54
N PHE A 11 -16.21 -5.11 30.42
CA PHE A 11 -14.79 -5.53 30.32
C PHE A 11 -13.79 -4.45 30.76
N ILE A 12 -14.16 -3.18 30.69
CA ILE A 12 -13.27 -2.04 31.01
C ILE A 12 -13.06 -1.84 32.51
N LEU A 13 -13.95 -2.35 33.36
CA LEU A 13 -13.88 -2.16 34.81
C LEU A 13 -12.81 -3.01 35.55
N PHE A 14 -12.17 -3.98 34.87
CA PHE A 14 -11.15 -4.84 35.50
C PHE A 14 -9.72 -4.26 35.47
N PHE A 15 -9.48 -3.14 34.75
CA PHE A 15 -8.13 -2.57 34.59
C PHE A 15 -7.84 -1.36 35.49
N ILE A 16 -8.66 -1.07 36.50
CA ILE A 16 -8.62 0.21 37.23
C ILE A 16 -7.76 0.17 38.51
N SER A 17 -7.10 -0.91 38.88
CA SER A 17 -6.26 -0.88 40.07
C SER A 17 -4.84 -1.39 39.85
N CYS A 18 -3.90 -0.49 40.02
CA CYS A 18 -2.42 -0.67 39.95
C CYS A 18 -1.85 -0.84 38.52
N GLU A 19 -0.84 -0.05 38.21
CA GLU A 19 -0.05 -0.15 36.99
C GLU A 19 0.64 -1.54 36.85
N PRO A 20 0.06 -2.54 36.23
CA PRO A 20 0.82 -3.61 35.63
C PRO A 20 0.98 -3.32 34.15
N LYS A 21 2.19 -3.40 33.63
CA LYS A 21 2.41 -3.64 32.19
C LYS A 21 1.47 -4.76 31.80
N THR A 22 0.64 -4.55 30.77
CA THR A 22 -0.22 -5.57 30.19
C THR A 22 0.61 -6.83 29.95
N THR A 23 0.17 -7.96 30.42
CA THR A 23 0.90 -9.22 30.17
C THR A 23 0.72 -9.61 28.71
N LEU A 24 1.66 -10.35 28.15
CA LEU A 24 1.57 -10.89 26.78
C LEU A 24 0.24 -11.62 26.53
N GLU A 25 -0.26 -12.36 27.54
CA GLU A 25 -1.55 -13.05 27.46
C GLU A 25 -2.74 -12.07 27.33
N GLN A 26 -2.67 -10.93 27.99
CA GLN A 26 -3.71 -9.90 27.90
C GLN A 26 -3.70 -9.22 26.53
N GLU A 27 -2.54 -8.93 25.99
CA GLU A 27 -2.40 -8.37 24.64
C GLU A 27 -2.94 -9.33 23.58
N LEU A 28 -2.59 -10.62 23.67
CA LEU A 28 -3.12 -11.65 22.77
C LEU A 28 -4.64 -11.80 22.88
N GLN A 29 -5.20 -11.68 24.08
CA GLN A 29 -6.65 -11.74 24.25
C GLN A 29 -7.34 -10.50 23.68
N MET A 30 -6.72 -9.32 23.79
CA MET A 30 -7.22 -8.10 23.15
C MET A 30 -7.19 -8.23 21.61
N GLN A 31 -6.10 -8.69 21.04
CA GLN A 31 -5.97 -8.94 19.60
C GLN A 31 -7.03 -9.91 19.06
N LYS A 32 -7.34 -10.98 19.81
CA LYS A 32 -8.43 -11.91 19.44
C LYS A 32 -9.81 -11.25 19.42
N ASN A 33 -9.98 -10.14 20.14
CA ASN A 33 -11.21 -9.36 20.16
C ASN A 33 -11.15 -8.12 19.23
N ASN A 34 -10.16 -8.04 18.35
CA ASN A 34 -9.91 -6.88 17.48
C ASN A 34 -9.72 -5.58 18.28
N LEU A 35 -9.06 -5.63 19.42
CA LEU A 35 -8.70 -4.47 20.23
C LEU A 35 -7.18 -4.28 20.23
N LEU A 36 -6.72 -3.07 19.98
CA LEU A 36 -5.30 -2.72 20.06
C LEU A 36 -5.06 -1.64 21.12
N LEU A 37 -3.96 -1.78 21.86
CA LEU A 37 -3.58 -0.88 22.94
C LEU A 37 -2.45 0.07 22.50
N TRP A 38 -2.60 1.34 22.86
CA TRP A 38 -1.56 2.37 22.82
C TRP A 38 -1.23 2.85 24.23
N GLN A 39 0.05 3.10 24.50
CA GLN A 39 0.51 3.70 25.75
C GLN A 39 0.93 5.15 25.49
N PHE A 40 0.38 6.07 26.26
CA PHE A 40 0.84 7.47 26.23
C PHE A 40 2.10 7.64 27.08
N PRO A 41 3.01 8.59 26.73
CA PRO A 41 2.84 9.62 25.71
C PRO A 41 3.00 9.10 24.29
N LEU A 42 2.20 9.65 23.37
CA LEU A 42 2.38 9.52 21.93
C LEU A 42 2.89 10.88 21.43
N PRO A 43 4.20 11.08 21.31
CA PRO A 43 4.78 12.41 21.29
C PRO A 43 4.77 13.11 19.92
N ARG A 44 4.38 12.40 18.86
CA ARG A 44 4.45 12.89 17.47
C ARG A 44 3.22 12.45 16.69
N THR A 45 2.90 13.18 15.64
CA THR A 45 1.77 12.91 14.75
C THR A 45 1.74 11.43 14.28
N HIS A 46 2.86 10.93 13.79
CA HIS A 46 2.93 9.56 13.26
C HIS A 46 3.05 8.45 14.33
N THR A 47 3.10 8.79 15.62
CA THR A 47 2.89 7.83 16.71
C THR A 47 1.42 7.66 17.08
N GLY A 48 0.54 8.48 16.51
CA GLY A 48 -0.88 8.48 16.78
C GLY A 48 -1.61 7.26 16.24
N ALA A 49 -2.72 6.90 16.92
CA ALA A 49 -3.66 5.94 16.39
C ALA A 49 -4.39 6.52 15.17
N LEU A 50 -4.60 5.69 14.14
CA LEU A 50 -5.24 6.10 12.90
C LEU A 50 -6.72 5.80 12.92
N ILE A 51 -7.54 6.77 12.52
CA ILE A 51 -8.96 6.60 12.20
C ILE A 51 -9.22 7.33 10.87
N GLY A 52 -10.05 6.79 9.99
CA GLY A 52 -10.30 7.45 8.71
C GLY A 52 -11.44 6.80 7.91
N ASN A 53 -11.66 7.32 6.71
CA ASN A 53 -12.66 6.83 5.77
C ASN A 53 -12.20 6.93 4.29
N GLY A 54 -10.90 6.91 4.06
CA GLY A 54 -10.31 7.04 2.72
C GLY A 54 -10.30 8.47 2.16
N VAL A 55 -10.99 9.42 2.80
CA VAL A 55 -11.06 10.83 2.40
C VAL A 55 -10.47 11.74 3.47
N GLN A 56 -10.94 11.61 4.70
CA GLN A 56 -10.41 12.29 5.88
C GLN A 56 -9.70 11.27 6.77
N GLY A 57 -8.48 11.57 7.17
CA GLY A 57 -7.69 10.77 8.11
C GLY A 57 -7.42 11.54 9.39
N LEU A 58 -7.51 10.85 10.52
CA LEU A 58 -7.23 11.39 11.85
C LEU A 58 -6.06 10.63 12.45
N MET A 59 -5.07 11.36 12.93
CA MET A 59 -3.96 10.82 13.70
C MET A 59 -4.08 11.35 15.14
N ILE A 60 -4.31 10.46 16.12
CA ILE A 60 -4.67 10.82 17.49
C ILE A 60 -3.50 10.54 18.40
N TRP A 61 -2.89 11.59 18.93
CA TRP A 61 -1.66 11.57 19.70
C TRP A 61 -1.67 12.59 20.84
N GLY A 62 -0.67 12.59 21.72
CA GLY A 62 -0.63 13.59 22.80
C GLY A 62 0.38 13.30 23.89
N VAL A 63 0.64 14.33 24.71
CA VAL A 63 1.57 14.30 25.82
C VAL A 63 0.99 15.07 27.01
N GLY A 64 1.11 14.52 28.21
CA GLY A 64 0.63 15.17 29.43
C GLY A 64 -0.89 15.34 29.41
N ASN A 65 -1.38 16.57 29.52
CA ASN A 65 -2.80 16.90 29.50
C ASN A 65 -3.31 17.38 28.12
N GLN A 66 -2.48 17.29 27.07
CA GLN A 66 -2.86 17.75 25.74
C GLN A 66 -3.09 16.56 24.81
N LEU A 67 -4.32 16.44 24.32
CA LEU A 67 -4.72 15.51 23.26
C LEU A 67 -4.75 16.27 21.94
N ASN A 68 -4.09 15.72 20.92
CA ASN A 68 -4.01 16.27 19.58
C ASN A 68 -4.67 15.33 18.59
N ILE A 69 -5.41 15.89 17.66
CA ILE A 69 -6.01 15.18 16.52
C ILE A 69 -5.53 15.90 15.27
N THR A 70 -4.54 15.35 14.59
CA THR A 70 -4.14 15.83 13.27
C THR A 70 -5.19 15.40 12.26
N ILE A 71 -5.63 16.33 11.43
CA ILE A 71 -6.64 16.15 10.39
C ILE A 71 -5.93 16.19 9.06
N GLY A 72 -5.73 15.00 8.47
CA GLY A 72 -5.24 14.85 7.11
C GLY A 72 -6.41 14.78 6.12
N ARG A 73 -6.15 15.12 4.87
CA ARG A 73 -7.18 15.18 3.83
C ARG A 73 -6.62 14.72 2.50
N ALA A 74 -7.10 13.57 2.00
CA ALA A 74 -6.88 13.19 0.62
C ALA A 74 -7.54 14.20 -0.33
N GLY A 75 -6.92 14.48 -1.47
CA GLY A 75 -7.47 15.39 -2.48
C GLY A 75 -7.29 16.89 -2.21
N PHE A 76 -6.60 17.30 -1.13
CA PHE A 76 -6.23 18.71 -0.94
C PHE A 76 -4.83 18.96 -1.52
N TRP A 77 -4.81 19.34 -2.80
CA TRP A 77 -3.61 19.55 -3.60
C TRP A 77 -3.42 21.00 -4.04
N ASP A 78 -2.19 21.49 -3.98
CA ASP A 78 -1.71 22.56 -4.85
C ASP A 78 -1.10 21.89 -6.09
N ARG A 79 -1.84 21.91 -7.21
CA ARG A 79 -1.46 21.23 -8.45
C ARG A 79 -0.60 22.08 -9.37
N ARG A 80 -0.20 23.25 -8.93
CA ARG A 80 0.71 24.11 -9.68
C ARG A 80 2.13 23.53 -9.71
N GLY A 81 2.97 24.05 -10.57
CA GLY A 81 4.34 23.56 -10.75
C GLY A 81 4.39 22.25 -11.54
N GLY A 82 5.48 21.51 -11.37
CA GLY A 82 5.79 20.36 -12.20
C GLY A 82 6.19 20.74 -13.61
N LYS A 83 6.54 19.75 -14.42
CA LYS A 83 7.01 19.96 -15.79
C LYS A 83 6.32 19.01 -16.75
N ASP A 84 5.93 19.55 -17.87
CA ASP A 84 5.34 18.81 -18.97
C ASP A 84 6.44 18.33 -19.92
N PHE A 85 7.32 17.46 -19.42
CA PHE A 85 8.46 16.99 -20.19
C PHE A 85 8.09 15.91 -21.22
N LEU A 86 6.96 15.23 -21.06
CA LEU A 86 6.54 14.19 -21.99
C LEU A 86 6.19 14.75 -23.36
N GLN A 87 5.70 15.98 -23.42
CA GLN A 87 5.43 16.65 -24.69
C GLN A 87 6.70 17.10 -25.44
N ASN A 88 7.84 17.19 -24.74
CA ASN A 88 9.07 17.76 -25.29
C ASN A 88 10.13 16.70 -25.60
N THR A 89 9.90 15.42 -25.36
CA THR A 89 10.87 14.35 -25.62
C THR A 89 10.20 13.06 -26.08
N SER A 90 10.99 12.18 -26.68
CA SER A 90 10.56 10.87 -27.16
C SER A 90 11.56 9.79 -26.76
N TYR A 91 11.13 8.54 -26.78
CA TYR A 91 12.01 7.38 -26.55
C TYR A 91 13.22 7.37 -27.50
N ALA A 92 13.00 7.75 -28.77
CA ALA A 92 14.05 7.83 -29.75
C ALA A 92 15.12 8.91 -29.43
N GLU A 93 14.69 10.05 -28.89
CA GLU A 93 15.61 11.10 -28.43
C GLU A 93 16.36 10.69 -27.16
N VAL A 94 15.68 10.09 -26.19
CA VAL A 94 16.34 9.53 -25.01
C VAL A 94 17.42 8.53 -25.44
N LYS A 95 17.11 7.61 -26.34
CA LYS A 95 18.06 6.65 -26.90
C LYS A 95 19.27 7.35 -27.55
N LYS A 96 19.05 8.41 -28.33
CA LYS A 96 20.12 9.20 -28.95
C LYS A 96 21.02 9.89 -27.91
N PHE A 97 20.43 10.48 -26.84
CA PHE A 97 21.19 11.12 -25.77
C PHE A 97 22.04 10.10 -25.01
N LEU A 98 21.50 8.95 -24.68
CA LEU A 98 22.20 7.90 -23.93
C LEU A 98 23.36 7.31 -24.75
N TYR A 99 23.15 7.00 -26.03
CA TYR A 99 24.21 6.48 -26.91
C TYR A 99 25.32 7.47 -27.22
N SER A 100 24.97 8.76 -27.33
CA SER A 100 25.96 9.83 -27.52
C SER A 100 26.59 10.33 -26.22
N LYS A 101 26.16 9.77 -25.05
CA LYS A 101 26.57 10.23 -23.73
C LYS A 101 26.33 11.72 -23.49
N ASN A 102 25.24 12.24 -24.05
CA ASN A 102 24.86 13.64 -23.92
C ASN A 102 24.01 13.83 -22.65
N ASP A 103 24.66 13.97 -21.51
CA ASP A 103 23.99 14.18 -20.21
C ASP A 103 23.21 15.50 -20.20
N GLN A 104 23.78 16.58 -20.75
CA GLN A 104 23.09 17.88 -20.79
C GLN A 104 21.80 17.83 -21.63
N GLY A 105 21.83 17.19 -22.80
CA GLY A 105 20.64 17.04 -23.62
C GLY A 105 19.52 16.22 -22.90
N LEU A 106 19.90 15.21 -22.14
CA LEU A 106 18.97 14.44 -21.33
C LEU A 106 18.39 15.26 -20.18
N ARG A 107 19.23 16.03 -19.47
CA ARG A 107 18.81 16.93 -18.39
C ARG A 107 17.87 18.02 -18.88
N ASP A 108 18.20 18.63 -20.02
CA ASP A 108 17.37 19.67 -20.66
C ASP A 108 16.00 19.11 -21.08
N ALA A 109 15.98 17.92 -21.71
CA ALA A 109 14.75 17.28 -22.16
C ALA A 109 13.78 16.97 -21.00
N PHE A 110 14.30 16.62 -19.82
CA PHE A 110 13.51 16.35 -18.63
C PHE A 110 13.45 17.53 -17.64
N GLY A 111 14.05 18.68 -17.99
CA GLY A 111 14.04 19.88 -17.17
C GLY A 111 14.62 19.69 -15.76
N ILE A 112 15.62 18.82 -15.59
CA ILE A 112 16.16 18.42 -14.28
C ILE A 112 16.78 19.59 -13.52
N ASP A 113 17.39 20.56 -14.22
CA ASP A 113 18.11 21.70 -13.62
C ASP A 113 17.34 23.03 -13.75
N HIS A 114 16.05 22.97 -14.09
CA HIS A 114 15.27 24.19 -14.22
C HIS A 114 14.64 24.57 -12.88
N ASP A 115 14.99 25.73 -12.36
CA ASP A 115 14.29 26.32 -11.22
C ASP A 115 12.83 26.62 -11.58
N PRO A 116 11.89 26.49 -10.63
CA PRO A 116 10.51 26.92 -10.87
C PRO A 116 10.44 28.44 -11.13
N GLU A 117 9.40 28.87 -11.84
CA GLU A 117 9.13 30.29 -11.98
C GLU A 117 8.89 30.94 -10.61
N PRO A 118 9.32 32.19 -10.39
CA PRO A 118 9.10 32.86 -9.11
C PRO A 118 7.62 32.87 -8.70
N GLY A 119 7.31 32.39 -7.49
CA GLY A 119 5.95 32.29 -6.98
C GLY A 119 5.23 31.00 -7.36
N MET A 120 5.89 30.07 -8.05
CA MET A 120 5.35 28.75 -8.36
C MET A 120 6.03 27.67 -7.51
N PRO A 121 5.31 26.64 -7.05
CA PRO A 121 5.94 25.47 -6.45
C PRO A 121 6.75 24.68 -7.49
N GLU A 122 7.75 23.96 -7.03
CA GLU A 122 8.58 23.10 -7.93
C GLU A 122 7.71 22.00 -8.59
N ARG A 123 6.75 21.48 -7.86
CA ARG A 123 5.89 20.36 -8.28
C ARG A 123 4.55 20.39 -7.56
N PRO A 124 3.53 19.70 -8.06
CA PRO A 124 2.30 19.46 -7.32
C PRO A 124 2.57 18.78 -5.99
N HIS A 125 1.83 19.15 -4.93
CA HIS A 125 1.91 18.45 -3.64
C HIS A 125 0.62 18.57 -2.83
N GLN A 126 0.35 17.58 -2.01
CA GLN A 126 -0.70 17.63 -1.02
C GLN A 126 -0.28 18.53 0.16
N ILE A 127 -1.28 19.08 0.83
CA ILE A 127 -1.09 19.89 2.03
C ILE A 127 -1.91 19.25 3.15
N GLY A 128 -1.36 19.16 4.36
CA GLY A 128 -2.09 18.69 5.53
C GLY A 128 -3.24 19.65 5.88
N GLY A 129 -4.32 19.13 6.51
CA GLY A 129 -5.47 19.95 6.87
C GLY A 129 -5.17 20.86 8.07
N GLY A 130 -4.75 20.28 9.19
CA GLY A 130 -4.50 21.01 10.42
C GLY A 130 -4.60 20.12 11.65
N ARG A 131 -4.75 20.76 12.82
CA ARG A 131 -4.78 20.08 14.12
C ARG A 131 -5.89 20.61 15.00
N LEU A 132 -6.69 19.70 15.55
CA LEU A 132 -7.60 20.02 16.67
C LEU A 132 -6.90 19.63 17.97
N GLU A 133 -6.62 20.62 18.82
CA GLU A 133 -6.01 20.45 20.13
C GLU A 133 -7.06 20.55 21.23
N ILE A 134 -7.03 19.61 22.17
CA ILE A 134 -7.90 19.55 23.34
C ILE A 134 -7.00 19.56 24.58
N GLU A 135 -6.93 20.70 25.26
CA GLU A 135 -6.19 20.85 26.50
C GLU A 135 -7.11 20.56 27.70
N MET A 136 -6.82 19.50 28.43
CA MET A 136 -7.49 19.17 29.68
C MET A 136 -6.99 20.05 30.83
N PRO A 137 -7.73 20.14 31.94
CA PRO A 137 -7.30 20.92 33.12
C PRO A 137 -5.93 20.43 33.63
N ARG A 138 -5.21 21.35 34.26
CA ARG A 138 -3.93 21.04 34.90
C ARG A 138 -4.09 19.91 35.92
N GLY A 139 -3.14 18.98 35.94
CA GLY A 139 -3.14 17.77 36.78
C GLY A 139 -3.81 16.56 36.17
N TRP A 140 -4.39 16.69 34.97
CA TRP A 140 -4.80 15.54 34.15
C TRP A 140 -3.65 15.07 33.29
N GLU A 141 -3.63 13.79 32.98
CA GLU A 141 -2.59 13.15 32.18
C GLU A 141 -3.17 12.01 31.33
N LEU A 142 -2.83 12.00 30.03
CA LEU A 142 -3.15 10.90 29.13
C LEU A 142 -2.40 9.65 29.56
N ARG A 143 -3.06 8.49 29.59
CA ARG A 143 -2.47 7.22 30.08
C ARG A 143 -2.40 6.16 29.00
N SER A 144 -3.53 5.82 28.43
CA SER A 144 -3.64 4.78 27.43
C SER A 144 -4.72 5.07 26.42
N GLY A 145 -4.65 4.43 25.27
CA GLY A 145 -5.70 4.42 24.27
C GLY A 145 -5.99 2.99 23.82
N VAL A 146 -7.24 2.68 23.57
CA VAL A 146 -7.69 1.41 23.00
C VAL A 146 -8.41 1.70 21.69
N LEU A 147 -7.94 1.12 20.60
CA LEU A 147 -8.60 1.15 19.31
C LEU A 147 -9.45 -0.13 19.17
N ASP A 148 -10.76 0.06 19.08
CA ASP A 148 -11.68 -0.99 18.67
C ASP A 148 -11.72 -1.03 17.14
N LEU A 149 -11.06 -2.04 16.57
CA LEU A 149 -10.99 -2.22 15.12
C LEU A 149 -12.34 -2.60 14.51
N ASN A 150 -13.26 -3.17 15.32
CA ASN A 150 -14.57 -3.58 14.82
C ASN A 150 -15.41 -2.40 14.34
N TYR A 151 -15.18 -1.20 14.91
CA TYR A 151 -16.00 -0.02 14.63
C TYR A 151 -15.18 1.26 14.41
N GLY A 152 -13.86 1.18 14.36
CA GLY A 152 -12.99 2.35 14.19
C GLY A 152 -13.13 3.40 15.30
N ILE A 153 -13.24 2.94 16.57
CA ILE A 153 -13.39 3.82 17.72
C ILE A 153 -12.11 3.82 18.54
N PHE A 154 -11.55 5.00 18.79
CA PHE A 154 -10.41 5.13 19.69
C PHE A 154 -10.84 5.73 21.02
N GLU A 155 -10.69 4.97 22.11
CA GLU A 155 -10.98 5.40 23.47
C GLU A 155 -9.68 5.76 24.19
N VAL A 156 -9.52 7.03 24.54
CA VAL A 156 -8.38 7.54 25.31
C VAL A 156 -8.76 7.63 26.78
N THR A 157 -7.96 7.04 27.65
CA THR A 157 -8.07 7.16 29.09
C THR A 157 -7.13 8.23 29.59
N ALA A 158 -7.68 9.23 30.28
CA ALA A 158 -6.93 10.21 31.04
C ALA A 158 -7.22 10.08 32.53
N LYS A 159 -6.23 10.41 33.38
CA LYS A 159 -6.34 10.33 34.84
C LYS A 159 -5.74 11.56 35.49
N ASN A 160 -6.38 12.08 36.53
CA ASN A 160 -5.84 13.18 37.32
C ASN A 160 -5.11 12.69 38.59
N GLU A 161 -4.47 13.64 39.29
CA GLU A 161 -3.73 13.39 40.54
C GLU A 161 -4.63 12.81 41.66
N GLN A 162 -5.93 13.07 41.63
CA GLN A 162 -6.92 12.58 42.62
C GLN A 162 -7.41 11.16 42.27
N GLY A 163 -6.97 10.61 41.13
CA GLY A 163 -7.37 9.30 40.67
C GLY A 163 -8.69 9.25 39.89
N GLU A 164 -9.29 10.40 39.57
CA GLU A 164 -10.46 10.49 38.69
C GLU A 164 -10.06 10.11 37.26
N ILE A 165 -10.96 9.46 36.56
CA ILE A 165 -10.76 8.94 35.18
C ILE A 165 -11.73 9.64 34.24
N GLU A 166 -11.22 10.04 33.09
CA GLU A 166 -11.99 10.48 31.94
C GLU A 166 -11.73 9.52 30.77
N ILE A 167 -12.79 9.16 30.05
CA ILE A 167 -12.72 8.36 28.82
C ILE A 167 -13.19 9.24 27.67
N ILE A 168 -12.26 9.55 26.77
CA ILE A 168 -12.50 10.37 25.60
C ILE A 168 -12.68 9.43 24.40
N ARG A 169 -13.82 9.50 23.71
CA ARG A 169 -14.14 8.61 22.57
C ARG A 169 -14.06 9.38 21.27
N ILE A 170 -13.23 8.92 20.36
CA ILE A 170 -13.01 9.53 19.06
C ILE A 170 -13.47 8.58 17.97
N ARG A 171 -14.23 9.11 17.00
CA ARG A 171 -14.79 8.34 15.88
C ARG A 171 -14.83 9.23 14.64
N GLN A 172 -14.53 8.64 13.47
CA GLN A 172 -14.78 9.19 12.15
C GLN A 172 -15.98 8.47 11.53
N SER A 173 -16.88 9.21 10.88
CA SER A 173 -17.93 8.58 10.07
C SER A 173 -17.33 7.93 8.82
N VAL A 174 -17.82 6.75 8.46
CA VAL A 174 -17.43 6.05 7.23
C VAL A 174 -17.88 6.82 5.99
N PHE A 175 -19.10 7.34 5.98
CA PHE A 175 -19.73 7.93 4.79
C PHE A 175 -19.70 9.46 4.74
N THR A 176 -19.27 10.12 5.79
CA THR A 176 -19.19 11.57 5.83
C THR A 176 -17.84 12.04 6.36
N GLU A 177 -17.47 13.24 6.00
CA GLU A 177 -16.22 13.86 6.46
C GLU A 177 -16.38 14.49 7.84
N MET A 178 -17.23 13.89 8.69
CA MET A 178 -17.53 14.33 10.04
C MET A 178 -16.99 13.35 11.07
N ALA A 179 -16.39 13.89 12.11
CA ALA A 179 -15.85 13.15 13.25
C ALA A 179 -16.40 13.68 14.57
N THR A 180 -16.33 12.83 15.59
CA THR A 180 -16.84 13.18 16.94
C THR A 180 -15.80 12.88 18.01
N VAL A 181 -15.73 13.77 19.01
CA VAL A 181 -15.02 13.56 20.28
C VAL A 181 -16.04 13.62 21.41
N GLY A 182 -16.29 12.50 22.07
CA GLY A 182 -17.21 12.39 23.20
C GLY A 182 -16.49 12.59 24.53
N LEU A 183 -17.04 13.42 25.40
CA LEU A 183 -16.50 13.81 26.70
C LEU A 183 -17.56 13.65 27.80
N SER A 184 -17.13 13.54 29.06
CA SER A 184 -18.05 13.76 30.17
C SER A 184 -18.45 15.22 30.28
N LYS A 185 -19.61 15.50 30.85
CA LYS A 185 -20.07 16.89 31.13
C LYS A 185 -19.03 17.68 31.92
N LYS A 186 -18.46 17.06 32.96
CA LYS A 186 -17.46 17.68 33.81
C LYS A 186 -16.21 18.08 33.03
N MET A 187 -15.76 17.25 32.09
CA MET A 187 -14.58 17.52 31.27
C MET A 187 -14.89 18.58 30.22
N ASP A 188 -16.03 18.47 29.53
CA ASP A 188 -16.45 19.41 28.48
C ASP A 188 -16.52 20.89 28.97
N GLU A 189 -16.92 21.10 30.21
CA GLU A 189 -16.97 22.43 30.82
C GLU A 189 -15.58 23.03 31.12
N GLN A 190 -14.51 22.24 31.13
CA GLN A 190 -13.18 22.62 31.61
C GLN A 190 -12.10 22.62 30.52
N ILE A 191 -12.31 21.94 29.41
CA ILE A 191 -11.33 21.86 28.32
C ILE A 191 -11.21 23.20 27.58
N LYS A 192 -10.02 23.36 26.96
CA LYS A 192 -9.81 24.37 25.92
C LYS A 192 -9.61 23.68 24.59
N ILE A 193 -10.21 24.22 23.53
CA ILE A 193 -10.12 23.70 22.16
C ILE A 193 -9.43 24.75 21.30
N ARG A 194 -8.49 24.32 20.50
CA ARG A 194 -7.87 25.11 19.45
C ARG A 194 -7.90 24.34 18.14
N LEU A 195 -8.31 24.99 17.08
CA LEU A 195 -8.19 24.47 15.71
C LEU A 195 -7.09 25.25 15.01
N ILE A 196 -6.00 24.58 14.64
CA ILE A 196 -4.78 25.15 14.09
C ILE A 196 -4.63 24.71 12.65
N PRO A 197 -4.61 25.61 11.68
CA PRO A 197 -4.35 25.28 10.27
C PRO A 197 -2.92 24.76 10.06
N SER A 198 -2.71 23.89 9.06
CA SER A 198 -1.35 23.51 8.65
C SER A 198 -0.49 24.71 8.28
N TRP A 199 -1.08 25.77 7.75
CA TRP A 199 -0.41 27.03 7.46
C TRP A 199 0.53 27.50 8.58
N ASP A 200 0.10 27.41 9.85
CA ASP A 200 0.88 27.89 10.98
C ASP A 200 2.23 27.15 11.13
N TYR A 201 2.33 25.95 10.58
CA TYR A 201 3.55 25.14 10.62
C TYR A 201 4.38 25.21 9.34
N VAL A 202 3.72 25.31 8.17
CA VAL A 202 4.39 25.19 6.84
C VAL A 202 4.35 26.49 6.03
N LYS A 203 4.05 27.61 6.66
CA LYS A 203 4.01 28.92 5.98
C LYS A 203 5.30 29.30 5.27
N SER A 204 6.45 28.85 5.79
CA SER A 204 7.76 29.07 5.15
C SER A 204 7.87 28.44 3.78
N ASP A 205 7.09 27.38 3.52
CA ASP A 205 7.06 26.66 2.25
C ASP A 205 5.94 27.20 1.33
N LEU A 206 4.81 27.60 1.92
CA LEU A 206 3.59 27.99 1.20
C LEU A 206 3.57 29.48 0.80
N GLU A 207 4.04 30.38 1.65
CA GLU A 207 4.01 31.83 1.40
C GLU A 207 4.85 32.23 0.18
N PRO A 208 6.08 31.67 -0.03
CA PRO A 208 6.89 32.00 -1.21
C PRO A 208 6.25 31.59 -2.54
N VAL A 209 5.37 30.59 -2.52
CA VAL A 209 4.64 30.12 -3.71
C VAL A 209 3.24 30.73 -3.85
N GLY A 210 2.98 31.82 -3.13
CA GLY A 210 1.77 32.64 -3.29
C GLY A 210 0.52 32.15 -2.57
N VAL A 211 0.61 31.08 -1.77
CA VAL A 211 -0.50 30.66 -0.90
C VAL A 211 -0.66 31.68 0.22
N GLN A 212 -1.88 32.10 0.53
CA GLN A 212 -2.18 33.12 1.53
C GLN A 212 -2.55 32.50 2.88
N PRO A 213 -2.43 33.26 4.00
CA PRO A 213 -2.93 32.82 5.29
C PRO A 213 -4.41 32.41 5.23
N PRO A 214 -4.84 31.42 6.02
CA PRO A 214 -6.23 30.98 6.03
C PRO A 214 -7.17 32.07 6.58
N GLU A 215 -8.39 32.11 6.04
CA GLU A 215 -9.50 32.90 6.58
C GLU A 215 -10.05 32.20 7.83
N ILE A 216 -9.89 32.82 9.01
CA ILE A 216 -10.50 32.33 10.26
C ILE A 216 -11.92 32.86 10.35
N TRP A 217 -12.88 32.02 10.71
CA TRP A 217 -14.27 32.38 10.78
C TRP A 217 -15.01 31.77 11.98
N GLN A 218 -16.09 32.37 12.35
CA GLN A 218 -17.11 31.80 13.24
C GLN A 218 -18.50 32.02 12.61
N ASP A 219 -19.41 31.08 12.84
CA ASP A 219 -20.78 31.16 12.39
C ASP A 219 -21.71 31.08 13.60
N GLU A 220 -22.33 32.19 13.91
CA GLU A 220 -23.26 32.36 15.03
C GLU A 220 -24.70 32.37 14.51
N LYS A 221 -25.55 31.53 15.12
CA LYS A 221 -26.98 31.49 14.83
C LYS A 221 -27.74 31.39 16.13
N GLU A 222 -28.71 32.29 16.32
CA GLU A 222 -29.52 32.36 17.55
C GLU A 222 -30.12 30.97 17.88
N GLY A 223 -29.96 30.55 19.12
CA GLY A 223 -30.47 29.28 19.64
C GLY A 223 -29.70 28.04 19.18
N ARG A 224 -28.55 28.19 18.51
CA ARG A 224 -27.71 27.08 18.04
C ARG A 224 -26.26 27.22 18.51
N PRO A 225 -25.52 26.13 18.67
CA PRO A 225 -24.08 26.21 18.97
C PRO A 225 -23.32 26.99 17.89
N THR A 226 -22.36 27.81 18.34
CA THR A 226 -21.42 28.50 17.45
C THR A 226 -20.51 27.48 16.76
N ILE A 227 -20.27 27.67 15.48
CA ILE A 227 -19.32 26.91 14.72
C ILE A 227 -18.08 27.76 14.51
N TYR A 228 -16.90 27.17 14.73
CA TYR A 228 -15.59 27.81 14.55
C TYR A 228 -14.87 27.07 13.44
N GLY A 229 -14.08 27.77 12.62
CA GLY A 229 -13.34 27.14 11.56
C GLY A 229 -12.39 28.07 10.83
N PHE A 230 -11.77 27.53 9.80
CA PHE A 230 -10.96 28.27 8.85
C PHE A 230 -11.19 27.77 7.41
N VAL A 231 -10.81 28.60 6.44
CA VAL A 231 -10.70 28.23 5.02
C VAL A 231 -9.27 28.51 4.59
N GLN A 232 -8.59 27.49 4.08
CA GLN A 232 -7.32 27.61 3.39
C GLN A 232 -7.58 27.71 1.90
N HIS A 233 -7.36 28.88 1.32
CA HIS A 233 -7.44 29.11 -0.12
C HIS A 233 -6.13 28.71 -0.79
N LEU A 234 -6.24 28.15 -2.00
CA LEU A 234 -5.14 27.91 -2.91
C LEU A 234 -5.29 28.81 -4.14
N PRO A 235 -4.18 29.20 -4.83
CA PRO A 235 -4.25 30.12 -5.95
C PRO A 235 -5.09 29.63 -7.14
N GLU A 236 -5.05 28.33 -7.46
CA GLU A 236 -5.70 27.75 -8.64
C GLU A 236 -6.60 26.55 -8.32
N ASP A 237 -6.48 25.98 -7.10
CA ASP A 237 -7.22 24.80 -6.68
C ASP A 237 -8.35 25.13 -5.70
N TYR A 238 -9.24 24.17 -5.49
CA TYR A 238 -10.35 24.32 -4.54
C TYR A 238 -9.83 24.48 -3.11
N PRO A 239 -10.44 25.41 -2.34
CA PRO A 239 -10.08 25.62 -0.94
C PRO A 239 -10.47 24.43 -0.06
N LEU A 240 -9.72 24.26 1.02
CA LEU A 240 -10.06 23.40 2.15
C LEU A 240 -10.75 24.24 3.23
N ALA A 241 -11.90 23.79 3.72
CA ALA A 241 -12.49 24.28 4.97
C ALA A 241 -12.47 23.22 6.05
N ILE A 242 -12.14 23.59 7.27
CA ILE A 242 -12.29 22.76 8.47
C ILE A 242 -13.07 23.58 9.51
N GLY A 243 -14.03 22.91 10.18
CA GLY A 243 -14.79 23.54 11.25
C GLY A 243 -15.15 22.58 12.37
N TYR A 244 -15.47 23.12 13.54
CA TYR A 244 -15.98 22.36 14.68
C TYR A 244 -17.06 23.10 15.45
N LYS A 245 -17.87 22.34 16.21
CA LYS A 245 -18.82 22.86 17.20
C LYS A 245 -18.82 21.97 18.44
N LYS A 246 -19.21 22.54 19.58
CA LYS A 246 -19.61 21.78 20.78
C LYS A 246 -21.11 21.55 20.76
N THR A 247 -21.54 20.38 21.20
CA THR A 247 -22.97 20.01 21.27
C THR A 247 -23.48 20.02 22.71
N ALA A 248 -24.80 20.08 22.88
CA ALA A 248 -25.43 19.98 24.19
C ALA A 248 -25.19 18.61 24.88
N ASN A 249 -24.80 17.60 24.13
CA ASN A 249 -24.49 16.25 24.63
C ASN A 249 -23.00 16.08 25.01
N HIS A 250 -22.27 17.18 25.14
CA HIS A 250 -20.85 17.20 25.51
C HIS A 250 -19.93 16.53 24.48
N ASN A 251 -20.32 16.58 23.20
CA ASN A 251 -19.48 16.13 22.10
C ASN A 251 -18.91 17.34 21.34
N ILE A 252 -17.71 17.18 20.82
CA ILE A 252 -17.16 18.03 19.78
C ILE A 252 -17.42 17.33 18.45
N ILE A 253 -18.09 17.99 17.52
CA ILE A 253 -18.23 17.51 16.14
C ILE A 253 -17.38 18.42 15.28
N PHE A 254 -16.55 17.82 14.43
CA PHE A 254 -15.71 18.54 13.47
C PHE A 254 -15.71 17.85 12.13
N GLY A 255 -15.35 18.58 11.09
CA GLY A 255 -15.26 18.01 9.74
C GLY A 255 -14.52 18.92 8.79
N SER A 256 -14.18 18.36 7.63
CA SER A 256 -13.46 19.06 6.57
C SER A 256 -14.13 18.84 5.21
N THR A 257 -13.86 19.71 4.25
CA THR A 257 -14.18 19.47 2.85
C THR A 257 -13.29 20.28 1.92
N VAL A 258 -13.05 19.76 0.73
CA VAL A 258 -12.36 20.45 -0.37
C VAL A 258 -13.38 20.68 -1.48
N SER A 259 -13.72 21.94 -1.73
CA SER A 259 -14.76 22.31 -2.72
C SER A 259 -14.69 23.81 -3.00
N GLU A 260 -15.20 24.26 -4.13
CA GLU A 260 -15.40 25.70 -4.42
C GLU A 260 -16.17 26.41 -3.29
N ASN A 261 -17.16 25.74 -2.69
CA ASN A 261 -17.99 26.26 -1.62
C ASN A 261 -17.70 25.62 -0.25
N ALA A 262 -16.44 25.29 0.01
CA ALA A 262 -16.01 24.49 1.18
C ALA A 262 -16.57 25.01 2.52
N LYS A 263 -16.50 26.30 2.78
CA LYS A 263 -17.00 26.92 4.02
C LYS A 263 -18.49 26.65 4.26
N SER A 264 -19.33 26.87 3.26
CA SER A 264 -20.77 26.65 3.40
C SER A 264 -21.11 25.17 3.58
N ILE A 265 -20.41 24.28 2.89
CA ILE A 265 -20.62 22.82 2.99
C ILE A 265 -20.28 22.33 4.40
N VAL A 266 -19.14 22.75 4.97
CA VAL A 266 -18.77 22.41 6.35
C VAL A 266 -19.77 22.95 7.36
N ILE A 267 -20.20 24.21 7.23
CA ILE A 267 -21.20 24.81 8.11
C ILE A 267 -22.53 24.04 8.03
N ASP A 268 -23.01 23.74 6.82
CA ASP A 268 -24.26 23.00 6.61
C ASP A 268 -24.18 21.57 7.15
N GLY A 269 -23.06 20.87 6.93
CA GLY A 269 -22.80 19.55 7.49
C GLY A 269 -22.83 19.59 9.03
N LEU A 270 -22.08 20.49 9.65
CA LEU A 270 -22.05 20.64 11.09
C LEU A 270 -23.42 21.06 11.69
N ARG A 271 -24.25 21.80 10.94
CA ARG A 271 -25.59 22.21 11.43
C ARG A 271 -26.64 21.14 11.30
N ASN A 272 -26.60 20.36 10.21
CA ASN A 272 -27.74 19.57 9.76
C ASN A 272 -27.55 18.06 9.93
N ILE A 273 -26.30 17.55 9.95
CA ILE A 273 -26.03 16.12 10.18
C ILE A 273 -26.29 15.82 11.67
N PRO A 274 -27.29 14.99 12.00
CA PRO A 274 -27.55 14.63 13.38
C PRO A 274 -26.48 13.66 13.88
N GLU A 275 -26.09 13.83 15.14
CA GLU A 275 -25.02 13.03 15.77
C GLU A 275 -25.28 11.50 15.70
N TRP A 276 -26.54 11.08 15.75
CA TRP A 276 -26.89 9.66 15.67
C TRP A 276 -26.66 9.08 14.27
N GLU A 277 -26.76 9.89 13.22
CA GLU A 277 -26.54 9.46 11.83
C GLU A 277 -25.07 9.10 11.58
N ILE A 278 -24.14 9.86 12.21
CA ILE A 278 -22.71 9.55 12.20
C ILE A 278 -22.41 8.17 12.80
N ARG A 279 -23.34 7.60 13.59
CA ARG A 279 -23.13 6.34 14.30
C ARG A 279 -23.86 5.15 13.69
N GLN A 280 -25.05 5.36 13.15
CA GLN A 280 -25.94 4.24 12.80
C GLN A 280 -25.54 3.56 11.49
N ASN A 281 -25.22 4.33 10.48
CA ASN A 281 -24.85 3.79 9.16
C ASN A 281 -23.47 3.13 9.18
N ASP A 282 -22.57 3.58 10.05
CA ASP A 282 -21.22 3.04 10.16
C ASP A 282 -21.21 1.58 10.69
N ILE A 283 -22.14 1.22 11.59
CA ILE A 283 -22.19 -0.12 12.19
C ILE A 283 -22.42 -1.18 11.12
N ASP A 284 -23.39 -0.98 10.24
CA ASP A 284 -23.75 -1.95 9.19
C ASP A 284 -22.59 -2.12 8.19
N TRP A 285 -21.87 -1.03 7.87
CA TRP A 285 -20.70 -1.09 7.00
C TRP A 285 -19.56 -1.88 7.64
N TRP A 286 -19.22 -1.58 8.93
CA TRP A 286 -18.17 -2.29 9.65
C TRP A 286 -18.50 -3.78 9.83
N ASP A 287 -19.75 -4.13 10.17
CA ASP A 287 -20.18 -5.52 10.32
C ASP A 287 -20.05 -6.29 8.99
N ASN A 288 -20.37 -5.66 7.86
CA ASN A 288 -20.19 -6.25 6.53
C ASN A 288 -18.71 -6.40 6.19
N TYR A 289 -17.91 -5.37 6.40
CA TYR A 289 -16.47 -5.43 6.17
C TYR A 289 -15.82 -6.59 6.91
N TRP A 290 -16.02 -6.66 8.24
CA TRP A 290 -15.44 -7.72 9.05
C TRP A 290 -16.01 -9.11 8.76
N LYS A 291 -17.20 -9.22 8.17
CA LYS A 291 -17.77 -10.49 7.74
C LYS A 291 -17.06 -11.01 6.47
N ASP A 292 -16.69 -10.12 5.58
CA ASP A 292 -16.18 -10.46 4.25
C ASP A 292 -14.66 -10.67 4.22
N VAL A 293 -13.90 -9.97 5.05
CA VAL A 293 -12.44 -10.18 5.15
C VAL A 293 -12.07 -11.53 5.79
N PRO A 294 -10.91 -12.10 5.44
CA PRO A 294 -10.49 -13.38 6.01
C PRO A 294 -10.32 -13.34 7.53
N LYS A 295 -10.66 -14.44 8.18
CA LYS A 295 -10.42 -14.68 9.60
C LYS A 295 -9.11 -15.45 9.72
N ILE A 296 -8.14 -14.88 10.42
CA ILE A 296 -6.79 -15.44 10.52
C ILE A 296 -6.36 -15.44 11.99
N ASN A 297 -5.98 -16.61 12.50
CA ASN A 297 -5.52 -16.81 13.87
C ASN A 297 -4.10 -17.38 13.84
N LEU A 298 -3.10 -16.55 13.99
CA LEU A 298 -1.69 -16.95 13.94
C LEU A 298 -1.10 -17.14 15.34
N PRO A 299 -0.15 -18.07 15.52
CA PRO A 299 0.51 -18.26 16.81
C PRO A 299 1.54 -17.17 17.14
N ASN A 300 2.00 -16.41 16.16
CA ASN A 300 2.95 -15.32 16.33
C ASN A 300 2.21 -13.98 16.55
N PRO A 301 2.34 -13.34 17.72
CA PRO A 301 1.59 -12.14 18.06
C PRO A 301 1.94 -10.93 17.19
N ILE A 302 3.16 -10.83 16.69
CA ILE A 302 3.57 -9.74 15.79
C ILE A 302 2.91 -9.90 14.42
N LEU A 303 2.90 -11.12 13.88
CA LEU A 303 2.21 -11.38 12.61
C LEU A 303 0.71 -11.21 12.76
N GLN A 304 0.14 -11.56 13.92
CA GLN A 304 -1.27 -11.30 14.21
C GLN A 304 -1.57 -9.80 14.28
N ASP A 305 -0.68 -8.99 14.87
CA ASP A 305 -0.80 -7.52 14.90
C ASP A 305 -0.74 -6.94 13.47
N ILE A 306 0.17 -7.44 12.62
CA ILE A 306 0.26 -7.07 11.20
C ILE A 306 -1.07 -7.35 10.48
N VAL A 307 -1.66 -8.52 10.69
CA VAL A 307 -2.95 -8.89 10.08
C VAL A 307 -4.07 -8.00 10.59
N ASN A 308 -4.29 -7.93 11.89
CA ASN A 308 -5.43 -7.21 12.46
C ASN A 308 -5.39 -5.71 12.13
N TYR A 309 -4.22 -5.09 12.35
CA TYR A 309 -4.07 -3.66 12.07
C TYR A 309 -3.96 -3.38 10.57
N GLY A 310 -3.40 -4.31 9.79
CA GLY A 310 -3.37 -4.23 8.33
C GLY A 310 -4.77 -4.24 7.71
N LEU A 311 -5.63 -5.19 8.08
CA LEU A 311 -7.03 -5.24 7.65
C LEU A 311 -7.79 -3.98 8.06
N TYR A 312 -7.62 -3.53 9.29
CA TYR A 312 -8.23 -2.28 9.74
C TYR A 312 -7.77 -1.06 8.92
N LYS A 313 -6.43 -0.92 8.71
CA LYS A 313 -5.90 0.17 7.89
C LYS A 313 -6.44 0.12 6.45
N GLN A 314 -6.60 -1.06 5.89
CA GLN A 314 -7.23 -1.23 4.57
C GLN A 314 -8.64 -0.63 4.55
N ALA A 315 -9.47 -0.93 5.55
CA ALA A 315 -10.81 -0.38 5.68
C ALA A 315 -10.85 1.15 5.69
N ILE A 316 -9.91 1.79 6.37
CA ILE A 316 -9.89 3.25 6.57
C ILE A 316 -9.06 4.03 5.55
N SER A 317 -8.24 3.34 4.74
CA SER A 317 -7.36 3.99 3.76
C SER A 317 -7.81 3.80 2.32
N THR A 318 -8.40 2.65 2.00
CA THR A 318 -8.76 2.26 0.63
C THR A 318 -10.23 1.84 0.49
N PRO A 319 -11.22 2.41 1.22
CA PRO A 319 -12.60 1.99 1.05
C PRO A 319 -13.09 2.29 -0.37
N GLU A 320 -14.05 1.51 -0.84
CA GLU A 320 -14.61 1.57 -2.20
C GLU A 320 -15.23 2.92 -2.57
N HIS A 321 -15.62 3.70 -1.56
CA HIS A 321 -16.23 5.05 -1.70
C HIS A 321 -15.25 6.19 -1.41
N GLY A 322 -13.97 5.88 -1.15
CA GLY A 322 -12.92 6.84 -0.83
C GLY A 322 -12.31 7.52 -2.06
N ILE A 323 -11.22 8.22 -1.82
CA ILE A 323 -10.28 8.70 -2.86
C ILE A 323 -9.18 7.67 -2.99
N ALA A 324 -8.61 7.48 -4.19
CA ALA A 324 -7.46 6.61 -4.39
C ALA A 324 -6.37 6.91 -3.36
N CYS A 325 -5.87 5.87 -2.70
CA CYS A 325 -4.90 6.02 -1.61
C CYS A 325 -3.50 6.26 -2.20
N SER A 326 -2.94 7.42 -1.95
CA SER A 326 -1.55 7.78 -2.26
C SER A 326 -0.58 7.24 -1.20
N LEU A 327 0.71 7.60 -1.23
CA LEU A 327 1.75 7.09 -0.32
C LEU A 327 1.37 7.13 1.17
N GLN A 328 0.74 8.21 1.62
CA GLN A 328 0.23 8.38 2.99
C GLN A 328 -1.31 8.31 3.05
N GLY A 329 -1.98 8.24 1.90
CA GLY A 329 -3.44 8.34 1.81
C GLY A 329 -3.97 9.61 2.48
N PRO A 330 -5.03 9.51 3.31
CA PRO A 330 -5.57 10.66 4.03
C PRO A 330 -4.78 11.02 5.31
N PHE A 331 -3.65 10.36 5.62
CA PHE A 331 -2.90 10.54 6.87
C PHE A 331 -1.67 11.43 6.70
N ASN A 332 -1.78 12.47 5.88
CA ASN A 332 -0.74 13.49 5.73
C ASN A 332 -0.68 14.41 6.96
N GLU A 333 0.54 14.70 7.39
CA GLU A 333 0.85 15.51 8.54
C GLU A 333 0.58 17.00 8.31
N GLU A 334 0.38 17.73 9.40
CA GLU A 334 0.11 19.16 9.37
C GLU A 334 1.36 20.04 9.47
N TYR A 335 2.49 19.47 9.93
CA TYR A 335 3.68 20.23 10.33
C TYR A 335 4.78 20.32 9.27
N GLN A 336 4.64 19.61 8.18
CA GLN A 336 5.52 19.65 7.01
C GLN A 336 4.73 19.35 5.74
N LEU A 337 5.27 19.72 4.57
CA LEU A 337 4.78 19.20 3.31
C LEU A 337 5.18 17.72 3.20
N PRO A 338 4.28 16.83 2.77
CA PRO A 338 4.55 15.40 2.78
C PRO A 338 5.71 15.05 1.84
N PRO A 339 6.59 14.12 2.25
CA PRO A 339 7.62 13.57 1.39
C PRO A 339 7.04 13.05 0.08
N TRP A 340 7.77 13.24 -1.01
CA TRP A 340 7.32 12.90 -2.38
C TRP A 340 5.92 13.43 -2.70
N SER A 341 5.57 14.61 -2.18
CA SER A 341 4.28 15.27 -2.43
C SER A 341 3.06 14.47 -1.96
N ASN A 342 3.22 13.34 -1.30
CA ASN A 342 2.19 12.31 -1.08
C ASN A 342 1.58 11.86 -2.42
N ASP A 343 2.43 11.59 -3.42
CA ASP A 343 2.05 11.27 -4.79
C ASP A 343 1.47 9.84 -4.95
N TYR A 344 1.04 9.53 -6.17
CA TYR A 344 0.72 8.19 -6.62
C TYR A 344 1.96 7.63 -7.32
N HIS A 345 2.66 6.71 -6.66
CA HIS A 345 3.93 6.17 -7.09
C HIS A 345 3.78 4.73 -7.61
N PHE A 346 4.05 4.51 -8.91
CA PHE A 346 3.71 3.29 -9.65
C PHE A 346 4.87 2.32 -9.89
N ASN A 347 5.99 2.43 -9.22
CA ASN A 347 7.09 1.49 -9.40
C ASN A 347 7.15 0.38 -8.35
N ILE A 348 6.28 0.44 -7.34
CA ILE A 348 6.05 -0.54 -6.26
C ILE A 348 4.98 -0.08 -5.26
N ASN A 349 4.93 1.23 -4.94
CA ASN A 349 4.26 1.72 -3.74
C ASN A 349 2.75 1.59 -3.85
N LEU A 350 2.14 2.11 -4.93
CA LEU A 350 0.70 2.03 -5.12
C LEU A 350 0.25 0.57 -5.24
N GLU A 351 1.00 -0.23 -5.97
CA GLU A 351 0.73 -1.65 -6.14
C GLU A 351 0.73 -2.38 -4.80
N MET A 352 1.70 -2.09 -3.91
CA MET A 352 1.72 -2.67 -2.55
C MET A 352 0.56 -2.22 -1.69
N ILE A 353 0.10 -0.96 -1.82
CA ILE A 353 -1.05 -0.45 -1.07
C ILE A 353 -2.32 -1.26 -1.42
N TYR A 354 -2.52 -1.58 -2.69
CA TYR A 354 -3.76 -2.18 -3.18
C TYR A 354 -3.73 -3.72 -3.34
N LEU A 355 -2.54 -4.32 -3.41
CA LEU A 355 -2.40 -5.76 -3.61
C LEU A 355 -3.14 -6.61 -2.55
N PRO A 356 -3.12 -6.28 -1.24
CA PRO A 356 -3.83 -7.08 -0.26
C PRO A 356 -5.35 -7.08 -0.45
N CYS A 357 -5.94 -6.04 -1.09
CA CYS A 357 -7.38 -5.98 -1.35
C CYS A 357 -7.91 -7.20 -2.10
N LEU A 358 -7.09 -7.79 -2.97
CA LEU A 358 -7.43 -9.00 -3.72
C LEU A 358 -7.57 -10.20 -2.78
N ALA A 359 -6.52 -10.56 -2.06
CA ALA A 359 -6.49 -11.73 -1.18
C ALA A 359 -7.39 -11.58 0.07
N THR A 360 -7.69 -10.34 0.47
CA THR A 360 -8.62 -10.05 1.57
C THR A 360 -10.09 -10.04 1.17
N ASN A 361 -10.41 -10.44 -0.08
CA ASN A 361 -11.77 -10.45 -0.63
C ASN A 361 -12.43 -9.06 -0.68
N GLN A 362 -11.61 -8.00 -0.83
CA GLN A 362 -12.03 -6.59 -0.89
C GLN A 362 -11.60 -5.96 -2.24
N ALA A 363 -11.81 -6.68 -3.32
CA ALA A 363 -11.39 -6.23 -4.65
C ALA A 363 -12.07 -4.92 -5.10
N ASP A 364 -13.26 -4.61 -4.56
CA ASP A 364 -13.98 -3.35 -4.83
C ASP A 364 -13.23 -2.13 -4.27
N HIS A 365 -12.32 -2.32 -3.30
CA HIS A 365 -11.45 -1.27 -2.78
C HIS A 365 -10.44 -0.73 -3.82
N LEU A 366 -10.27 -1.40 -4.96
CA LEU A 366 -9.49 -0.90 -6.08
C LEU A 366 -10.27 0.12 -6.95
N MET A 367 -11.60 0.22 -6.81
CA MET A 367 -12.41 1.08 -7.69
C MET A 367 -11.96 2.55 -7.72
N PRO A 368 -11.60 3.20 -6.59
CA PRO A 368 -11.10 4.57 -6.63
C PRO A 368 -9.85 4.76 -7.50
N VAL A 369 -8.96 3.76 -7.59
CA VAL A 369 -7.79 3.79 -8.48
C VAL A 369 -8.22 3.67 -9.94
N TRP A 370 -9.18 2.79 -10.22
CA TRP A 370 -9.67 2.62 -11.59
C TRP A 370 -10.44 3.83 -12.08
N ASP A 371 -11.23 4.48 -11.22
CA ASP A 371 -11.90 5.73 -11.54
C ASP A 371 -10.89 6.86 -11.84
N MET A 372 -9.82 6.96 -11.06
CA MET A 372 -8.72 7.90 -11.29
C MET A 372 -8.05 7.63 -12.64
N ILE A 373 -7.59 6.40 -12.89
CA ILE A 373 -6.91 6.02 -14.13
C ILE A 373 -7.84 6.18 -15.35
N ALA A 374 -9.13 5.84 -15.21
CA ALA A 374 -10.10 6.00 -16.29
C ALA A 374 -10.32 7.47 -16.67
N ALA A 375 -10.33 8.36 -15.67
CA ALA A 375 -10.44 9.80 -15.92
C ALA A 375 -9.24 10.35 -16.68
N GLU A 376 -8.05 9.79 -16.46
CA GLU A 376 -6.77 10.21 -17.05
C GLU A 376 -6.41 9.45 -18.32
N MET A 377 -7.16 8.43 -18.68
CA MET A 377 -6.88 7.59 -19.86
C MET A 377 -6.60 8.36 -21.15
N PRO A 378 -7.32 9.45 -21.48
CA PRO A 378 -6.99 10.27 -22.66
C PRO A 378 -5.58 10.84 -22.63
N GLU A 379 -5.13 11.34 -21.48
CA GLU A 379 -3.78 11.91 -21.29
C GLU A 379 -2.72 10.81 -21.31
N LEU A 380 -2.94 9.69 -20.62
CA LEU A 380 -2.03 8.54 -20.67
C LEU A 380 -1.80 8.02 -22.08
N LYS A 381 -2.84 8.07 -22.92
CA LYS A 381 -2.76 7.72 -24.34
C LYS A 381 -1.99 8.76 -25.14
N GLU A 382 -2.27 10.04 -24.96
CA GLU A 382 -1.54 11.13 -25.64
C GLU A 382 -0.06 11.06 -25.30
N ASN A 383 0.28 10.92 -24.03
CA ASN A 383 1.64 10.75 -23.54
C ASN A 383 2.33 9.52 -24.15
N GLY A 384 1.67 8.37 -24.15
CA GLY A 384 2.21 7.13 -24.72
C GLY A 384 2.42 7.22 -26.23
N GLU A 385 1.42 7.69 -26.98
CA GLU A 385 1.52 7.84 -28.45
C GLU A 385 2.61 8.84 -28.85
N HIS A 386 2.75 9.93 -28.10
CA HIS A 386 3.81 10.92 -28.33
C HIS A 386 5.19 10.34 -28.00
N PHE A 387 5.38 9.84 -26.77
CA PHE A 387 6.68 9.39 -26.30
C PHE A 387 7.23 8.20 -27.08
N PHE A 388 6.39 7.19 -27.33
CA PHE A 388 6.81 5.99 -28.08
C PHE A 388 6.71 6.15 -29.61
N GLY A 389 6.05 7.21 -30.11
CA GLY A 389 5.79 7.37 -31.54
C GLY A 389 4.87 6.28 -32.11
N ARG A 390 3.99 5.70 -31.26
CA ARG A 390 3.19 4.53 -31.62
C ARG A 390 1.73 4.68 -31.19
N LYS A 391 0.82 4.53 -32.18
CA LYS A 391 -0.61 4.60 -31.93
C LYS A 391 -1.07 3.49 -30.98
N GLY A 392 -1.88 3.86 -29.99
CA GLY A 392 -2.45 2.97 -29.00
C GLY A 392 -1.53 2.69 -27.80
N ALA A 393 -0.28 3.14 -27.81
CA ALA A 393 0.58 3.04 -26.63
C ALA A 393 0.05 3.92 -25.50
N LEU A 394 0.11 3.41 -24.28
CA LEU A 394 -0.15 4.14 -23.05
C LEU A 394 1.16 4.39 -22.30
N MET A 395 1.22 5.48 -21.57
CA MET A 395 2.31 5.76 -20.67
C MET A 395 1.77 6.33 -19.36
N LEU A 396 1.92 5.53 -18.31
CA LEU A 396 1.68 5.94 -16.94
C LEU A 396 3.03 6.36 -16.36
N PRO A 397 3.23 7.65 -16.05
CA PRO A 397 4.45 8.12 -15.40
C PRO A 397 4.60 7.46 -14.02
N HIS A 398 5.84 7.30 -13.55
CA HIS A 398 6.09 6.59 -12.27
C HIS A 398 5.58 7.32 -11.03
N ALA A 399 5.34 8.64 -11.12
CA ALA A 399 4.84 9.46 -10.00
C ALA A 399 3.96 10.60 -10.53
N VAL A 400 2.72 10.65 -10.09
CA VAL A 400 1.72 11.64 -10.53
C VAL A 400 0.91 12.18 -9.35
N ASP A 401 0.27 13.35 -9.56
CA ASP A 401 -0.80 13.83 -8.68
C ASP A 401 -2.14 13.10 -8.97
N ASP A 402 -3.24 13.53 -8.35
CA ASP A 402 -4.57 12.94 -8.55
C ASP A 402 -5.26 13.34 -9.87
N LYS A 403 -4.53 13.98 -10.78
CA LYS A 403 -4.93 14.35 -12.15
C LYS A 403 -3.98 13.84 -13.20
N GLY A 404 -3.08 12.92 -12.84
CA GLY A 404 -2.09 12.35 -13.75
C GLY A 404 -0.93 13.28 -14.11
N LYS A 405 -0.86 14.45 -13.48
CA LYS A 405 0.24 15.38 -13.73
C LYS A 405 1.52 14.87 -13.08
N VAL A 406 2.60 14.86 -13.84
CA VAL A 406 3.89 14.33 -13.40
C VAL A 406 4.45 15.16 -12.24
N VAL A 407 4.79 14.49 -11.15
CA VAL A 407 5.36 15.07 -9.94
C VAL A 407 6.90 15.11 -9.99
N GLY A 408 7.54 14.21 -10.74
CA GLY A 408 9.00 14.09 -10.79
C GLY A 408 9.60 14.33 -12.18
N THR A 409 10.87 14.78 -12.23
CA THR A 409 11.67 14.98 -13.44
C THR A 409 12.72 13.90 -13.66
N PHE A 410 12.37 12.69 -13.33
CA PHE A 410 13.25 11.54 -13.20
C PHE A 410 13.21 10.69 -14.48
N TRP A 411 14.16 10.91 -15.41
CA TRP A 411 14.13 10.28 -16.74
C TRP A 411 14.10 8.74 -16.71
N THR A 412 14.77 8.12 -15.75
CA THR A 412 14.72 6.65 -15.58
C THR A 412 13.35 6.15 -15.18
N GLY A 413 12.59 6.93 -14.40
CA GLY A 413 11.20 6.64 -14.10
C GLY A 413 10.28 6.77 -15.32
N THR A 414 10.62 7.67 -16.26
CA THR A 414 9.85 7.82 -17.50
C THR A 414 10.00 6.61 -18.43
N ILE A 415 11.21 6.07 -18.59
CA ILE A 415 11.44 4.88 -19.42
C ILE A 415 11.20 3.56 -18.67
N ASP A 416 10.82 3.61 -17.40
CA ASP A 416 10.38 2.46 -16.62
C ASP A 416 8.93 2.09 -16.99
N HIS A 417 8.77 1.52 -18.17
CA HIS A 417 7.46 1.17 -18.71
C HIS A 417 6.77 0.03 -17.94
N ALA A 418 7.52 -0.67 -17.08
CA ALA A 418 6.94 -1.70 -16.20
C ALA A 418 5.93 -1.11 -15.20
N CYS A 419 5.95 0.19 -14.88
CA CYS A 419 4.89 0.85 -14.11
C CYS A 419 3.52 0.69 -14.78
N THR A 420 3.42 1.00 -16.08
CA THR A 420 2.17 0.82 -16.86
C THR A 420 1.76 -0.66 -16.91
N ALA A 421 2.73 -1.55 -17.12
CA ALA A 421 2.49 -2.99 -17.21
C ALA A 421 2.01 -3.58 -15.87
N TRP A 422 2.57 -3.13 -14.75
CA TRP A 422 2.19 -3.64 -13.43
C TRP A 422 0.76 -3.21 -13.07
N MET A 423 0.39 -1.96 -13.35
CA MET A 423 -0.99 -1.52 -13.17
C MET A 423 -1.96 -2.27 -14.08
N ALA A 424 -1.56 -2.60 -15.32
CA ALA A 424 -2.34 -3.45 -16.20
C ALA A 424 -2.52 -4.88 -15.62
N GLN A 425 -1.47 -5.45 -14.99
CA GLN A 425 -1.57 -6.71 -14.26
C GLN A 425 -2.54 -6.60 -13.07
N MET A 426 -2.48 -5.51 -12.31
CA MET A 426 -3.38 -5.30 -11.17
C MET A 426 -4.85 -5.26 -11.62
N ALA A 427 -5.15 -4.61 -12.76
CA ALA A 427 -6.48 -4.60 -13.34
C ALA A 427 -6.93 -6.00 -13.83
N TRP A 428 -6.02 -6.75 -14.45
CA TRP A 428 -6.25 -8.15 -14.80
C TRP A 428 -6.55 -9.01 -13.57
N LEU A 429 -5.76 -8.88 -12.51
CA LEU A 429 -5.98 -9.60 -11.25
C LEU A 429 -7.30 -9.21 -10.61
N ASN A 430 -7.68 -7.93 -10.64
CA ASN A 430 -8.98 -7.49 -10.13
C ASN A 430 -10.12 -8.25 -10.84
N TYR A 431 -10.08 -8.34 -12.18
CA TYR A 431 -10.99 -9.19 -12.93
C TYR A 431 -10.92 -10.67 -12.47
N ARG A 432 -9.72 -11.22 -12.34
CA ARG A 432 -9.55 -12.63 -11.98
C ARG A 432 -10.12 -13.00 -10.61
N TYR A 433 -10.11 -12.06 -9.66
CA TYR A 433 -10.67 -12.28 -8.32
C TYR A 433 -12.17 -12.01 -8.26
N THR A 434 -12.70 -11.11 -9.09
CA THR A 434 -14.12 -10.74 -9.11
C THR A 434 -14.93 -11.47 -10.18
N MET A 435 -14.29 -11.93 -11.24
CA MET A 435 -14.89 -12.45 -12.47
C MET A 435 -15.83 -11.42 -13.15
N ASP A 436 -15.64 -10.13 -12.87
CA ASP A 436 -16.42 -9.04 -13.48
C ASP A 436 -15.83 -8.66 -14.86
N GLU A 437 -16.53 -9.07 -15.91
CA GLU A 437 -16.10 -8.78 -17.29
C GLU A 437 -16.11 -7.28 -17.63
N ALA A 438 -16.83 -6.43 -16.88
CA ALA A 438 -16.75 -4.98 -17.09
C ALA A 438 -15.36 -4.46 -16.71
N ILE A 439 -14.79 -4.92 -15.60
CA ILE A 439 -13.41 -4.60 -15.21
C ILE A 439 -12.42 -5.07 -16.28
N LEU A 440 -12.62 -6.28 -16.83
CA LEU A 440 -11.77 -6.80 -17.89
C LEU A 440 -11.84 -5.93 -19.15
N ARG A 441 -13.06 -5.60 -19.60
CA ARG A 441 -13.29 -4.92 -20.87
C ARG A 441 -12.92 -3.44 -20.81
N ASP A 442 -13.32 -2.77 -19.72
CA ASP A 442 -13.30 -1.30 -19.66
C ASP A 442 -12.03 -0.76 -19.01
N ILE A 443 -11.30 -1.58 -18.22
CA ILE A 443 -10.10 -1.18 -17.48
C ILE A 443 -8.89 -2.03 -17.89
N ALA A 444 -8.93 -3.35 -17.68
CA ALA A 444 -7.75 -4.19 -17.88
C ALA A 444 -7.35 -4.27 -19.36
N TRP A 445 -8.30 -4.49 -20.27
CA TRP A 445 -8.02 -4.64 -21.69
C TRP A 445 -7.35 -3.41 -22.33
N PRO A 446 -7.84 -2.16 -22.10
CA PRO A 446 -7.13 -0.97 -22.57
C PRO A 446 -5.72 -0.82 -22.00
N LEU A 447 -5.54 -1.06 -20.68
CA LEU A 447 -4.23 -0.95 -20.03
C LEU A 447 -3.24 -2.02 -20.56
N LEU A 448 -3.67 -3.28 -20.68
CA LEU A 448 -2.86 -4.37 -21.20
C LEU A 448 -2.37 -4.08 -22.63
N ASN A 449 -3.30 -3.70 -23.52
CA ASN A 449 -2.94 -3.38 -24.91
C ASN A 449 -2.04 -2.14 -24.98
N GLY A 450 -2.33 -1.10 -24.22
CA GLY A 450 -1.55 0.12 -24.23
C GLY A 450 -0.13 -0.09 -23.68
N ALA A 451 0.02 -0.89 -22.63
CA ALA A 451 1.32 -1.28 -22.11
C ALA A 451 2.09 -2.12 -23.13
N PHE A 452 1.43 -3.07 -23.80
CA PHE A 452 2.06 -3.88 -24.85
C PHE A 452 2.53 -3.02 -26.03
N GLU A 453 1.72 -2.09 -26.52
CA GLU A 453 2.08 -1.22 -27.62
C GLU A 453 3.30 -0.34 -27.28
N GLY A 454 3.41 0.11 -26.02
CA GLY A 454 4.61 0.78 -25.52
C GLY A 454 5.85 -0.11 -25.56
N TYR A 455 5.76 -1.33 -25.02
CA TYR A 455 6.86 -2.31 -25.12
C TYR A 455 7.23 -2.62 -26.55
N TRP A 456 6.24 -2.86 -27.41
CA TRP A 456 6.50 -3.16 -28.82
C TRP A 456 7.25 -2.04 -29.54
N ALA A 457 6.99 -0.79 -29.18
CA ALA A 457 7.74 0.36 -29.71
C ALA A 457 9.18 0.45 -29.20
N MET A 458 9.45 -0.10 -28.00
CA MET A 458 10.79 -0.12 -27.42
C MET A 458 11.64 -1.31 -27.91
N LEU A 459 11.02 -2.38 -28.40
CA LEU A 459 11.70 -3.61 -28.85
C LEU A 459 12.36 -3.41 -30.20
N GLU A 460 13.53 -4.05 -30.38
CA GLU A 460 14.26 -4.12 -31.64
C GLU A 460 14.58 -5.58 -32.00
N GLU A 461 14.55 -5.89 -33.30
CA GLU A 461 15.00 -7.17 -33.80
C GLU A 461 16.53 -7.24 -33.81
N SER A 462 17.06 -8.35 -33.34
CA SER A 462 18.49 -8.62 -33.28
C SER A 462 18.78 -10.10 -33.62
N THR A 463 20.05 -10.47 -33.59
CA THR A 463 20.48 -11.83 -33.80
C THR A 463 21.40 -12.26 -32.65
N ASP A 464 21.08 -13.38 -32.02
CA ASP A 464 21.91 -13.94 -30.97
C ASP A 464 23.25 -14.50 -31.51
N LYS A 465 24.15 -14.88 -30.59
CA LYS A 465 25.46 -15.47 -30.91
C LYS A 465 25.39 -16.75 -31.76
N ASN A 466 24.23 -17.38 -31.85
CA ASN A 466 24.00 -18.62 -32.60
C ASN A 466 23.33 -18.35 -33.96
N GLY A 467 23.06 -17.09 -34.31
CA GLY A 467 22.38 -16.71 -35.54
C GLY A 467 20.85 -16.81 -35.48
N LYS A 468 20.26 -17.03 -34.29
CA LYS A 468 18.82 -17.06 -34.10
C LYS A 468 18.29 -15.62 -33.99
N LYS A 469 17.17 -15.32 -34.67
CA LYS A 469 16.44 -14.08 -34.51
C LYS A 469 15.92 -13.95 -33.07
N VAL A 470 16.12 -12.80 -32.46
CA VAL A 470 15.68 -12.49 -31.09
C VAL A 470 15.17 -11.05 -31.06
N LEU A 471 14.30 -10.78 -30.07
CA LEU A 471 13.93 -9.43 -29.67
C LEU A 471 14.81 -8.96 -28.53
N GLU A 472 15.04 -7.66 -28.46
CA GLU A 472 15.80 -7.03 -27.38
C GLU A 472 15.25 -5.67 -27.02
N LEU A 473 15.42 -5.25 -25.76
CA LEU A 473 15.22 -3.90 -25.28
C LEU A 473 16.57 -3.17 -25.29
N PRO A 474 16.87 -2.34 -26.29
CA PRO A 474 18.17 -1.70 -26.45
C PRO A 474 18.49 -0.72 -25.31
N ILE A 475 17.46 -0.07 -24.76
CA ILE A 475 17.53 0.78 -23.57
C ILE A 475 16.43 0.34 -22.62
N SER A 476 16.81 0.07 -21.40
CA SER A 476 15.91 -0.32 -20.30
C SER A 476 16.55 0.04 -18.96
N VAL A 477 15.75 0.06 -17.92
CA VAL A 477 16.17 0.40 -16.56
C VAL A 477 15.76 -0.69 -15.58
N SER A 478 16.51 -0.76 -14.47
CA SER A 478 16.07 -1.45 -13.26
C SER A 478 15.72 -0.34 -12.26
N PRO A 479 14.46 -0.26 -11.78
CA PRO A 479 13.94 0.92 -11.11
C PRO A 479 14.86 1.36 -10.00
N GLU A 480 15.20 2.60 -10.12
CA GLU A 480 16.02 3.53 -9.36
C GLU A 480 17.47 3.10 -9.13
N PHE A 481 17.96 2.00 -9.74
CA PHE A 481 19.37 1.66 -9.63
C PHE A 481 20.22 2.75 -10.29
N ARG A 482 21.08 3.40 -9.47
CA ARG A 482 21.89 4.58 -9.83
C ARG A 482 21.10 5.85 -10.13
N GLY A 483 19.81 5.92 -9.74
CA GLY A 483 18.99 7.11 -9.88
C GLY A 483 18.86 7.60 -11.33
N SER A 484 19.06 8.89 -11.57
CA SER A 484 19.01 9.51 -12.90
C SER A 484 20.38 9.73 -13.54
N ASN A 485 21.42 9.01 -13.12
CA ASN A 485 22.76 9.13 -13.70
C ASN A 485 22.80 8.56 -15.11
N LEU A 486 23.71 9.08 -15.93
CA LEU A 486 23.91 8.66 -17.33
C LEU A 486 24.23 7.16 -17.50
N ASN A 487 24.62 6.47 -16.44
CA ASN A 487 24.92 5.04 -16.40
C ASN A 487 23.84 4.21 -15.67
N ALA A 488 22.64 4.76 -15.48
CA ALA A 488 21.52 4.11 -14.80
C ALA A 488 20.64 3.27 -15.74
N TRP A 489 21.17 2.84 -16.86
CA TRP A 489 20.47 2.05 -17.86
C TRP A 489 21.34 0.95 -18.46
N GLY A 490 20.71 0.01 -19.10
CA GLY A 490 21.36 -1.02 -19.88
C GLY A 490 20.43 -1.72 -20.85
N LYS A 491 20.98 -2.62 -21.65
CA LYS A 491 20.21 -3.46 -22.55
C LYS A 491 19.57 -4.62 -21.76
N ASN A 492 18.31 -4.94 -22.07
CA ASN A 492 17.62 -6.09 -21.54
C ASN A 492 17.59 -6.14 -20.00
N ALA A 493 17.12 -5.08 -19.33
CA ALA A 493 16.93 -5.10 -17.88
C ALA A 493 15.91 -6.18 -17.48
N SER A 494 16.28 -7.07 -16.57
CA SER A 494 15.47 -8.24 -16.19
C SER A 494 14.08 -7.85 -15.68
N PHE A 495 13.93 -6.69 -15.03
CA PHE A 495 12.66 -6.15 -14.62
C PHE A 495 11.71 -5.88 -15.79
N GLN A 496 12.20 -5.19 -16.81
CA GLN A 496 11.43 -4.83 -18.00
C GLN A 496 11.09 -6.04 -18.85
N LEU A 497 12.05 -6.97 -18.98
CA LEU A 497 11.84 -8.24 -19.70
C LEU A 497 10.70 -9.05 -19.05
N ALA A 498 10.74 -9.19 -17.73
CA ALA A 498 9.72 -9.91 -16.99
C ALA A 498 8.31 -9.28 -17.14
N ALA A 499 8.22 -7.93 -17.08
CA ALA A 499 6.96 -7.22 -17.28
C ALA A 499 6.41 -7.40 -18.72
N ALA A 500 7.28 -7.34 -19.74
CA ALA A 500 6.88 -7.56 -21.13
C ALA A 500 6.36 -8.99 -21.36
N HIS A 501 7.02 -10.00 -20.78
CA HIS A 501 6.54 -11.39 -20.81
C HIS A 501 5.19 -11.54 -20.11
N MET A 502 5.04 -11.01 -18.91
CA MET A 502 3.80 -11.07 -18.14
C MET A 502 2.62 -10.52 -18.94
N ILE A 503 2.75 -9.33 -19.56
CA ILE A 503 1.70 -8.75 -20.40
C ILE A 503 1.39 -9.65 -21.59
N SER A 504 2.44 -10.17 -22.27
CA SER A 504 2.28 -11.03 -23.43
C SER A 504 1.65 -12.38 -23.11
N ASP A 505 1.78 -12.88 -21.87
CA ASP A 505 1.13 -14.10 -21.38
C ASP A 505 -0.32 -13.87 -20.95
N ILE A 506 -0.69 -12.65 -20.53
CA ILE A 506 -2.05 -12.28 -20.11
C ILE A 506 -2.94 -11.98 -21.33
N LEU A 507 -2.43 -11.21 -22.30
CA LEU A 507 -3.21 -10.72 -23.45
C LEU A 507 -3.96 -11.81 -24.24
N PRO A 508 -3.34 -12.97 -24.58
CA PRO A 508 -4.07 -14.05 -25.27
C PRO A 508 -5.26 -14.60 -24.48
N LYS A 509 -5.14 -14.65 -23.14
CA LYS A 509 -6.20 -15.10 -22.22
C LYS A 509 -7.34 -14.08 -22.15
N ALA A 510 -6.99 -12.81 -22.01
CA ALA A 510 -7.94 -11.72 -22.00
C ALA A 510 -8.72 -11.62 -23.34
N ALA A 511 -8.00 -11.72 -24.47
CA ALA A 511 -8.60 -11.74 -25.81
C ALA A 511 -9.60 -12.90 -25.99
N GLU A 512 -9.24 -14.09 -25.52
CA GLU A 512 -10.12 -15.26 -25.61
C GLU A 512 -11.42 -15.08 -24.84
N ILE A 513 -11.35 -14.51 -23.62
CA ILE A 513 -12.53 -14.23 -22.78
C ILE A 513 -13.44 -13.18 -23.44
N LEU A 514 -12.84 -12.11 -23.98
CA LEU A 514 -13.57 -11.02 -24.61
C LEU A 514 -14.01 -11.31 -26.05
N GLY A 515 -13.56 -12.42 -26.66
CA GLY A 515 -13.79 -12.72 -28.07
C GLY A 515 -13.04 -11.80 -29.03
N GLU A 516 -11.92 -11.21 -28.56
CA GLU A 516 -11.07 -10.33 -29.35
C GLU A 516 -10.06 -11.10 -30.21
N GLN A 517 -9.55 -10.43 -31.26
CA GLN A 517 -8.58 -11.05 -32.16
C GLN A 517 -7.20 -11.17 -31.47
N LYS A 518 -6.62 -12.36 -31.53
CA LYS A 518 -5.24 -12.61 -31.05
C LYS A 518 -4.21 -11.94 -31.97
N ASP A 519 -3.21 -11.32 -31.38
CA ASP A 519 -2.09 -10.66 -32.08
C ASP A 519 -0.86 -11.57 -32.03
N GLU A 520 -0.29 -11.87 -33.20
CA GLU A 520 0.88 -12.75 -33.33
C GLU A 520 2.11 -12.17 -32.61
N ARG A 521 2.18 -10.86 -32.41
CA ARG A 521 3.27 -10.19 -31.72
C ARG A 521 3.40 -10.64 -30.25
N TRP A 522 2.28 -10.99 -29.60
CA TRP A 522 2.33 -11.49 -28.21
C TRP A 522 3.12 -12.80 -28.13
N MET A 523 2.88 -13.72 -29.07
CA MET A 523 3.62 -14.96 -29.16
C MET A 523 5.08 -14.71 -29.54
N GLN A 524 5.35 -13.74 -30.44
CA GLN A 524 6.70 -13.38 -30.81
C GLN A 524 7.51 -12.89 -29.59
N VAL A 525 6.93 -12.07 -28.70
CA VAL A 525 7.58 -11.64 -27.45
C VAL A 525 7.88 -12.86 -26.57
N SER A 526 6.91 -13.78 -26.40
CA SER A 526 7.09 -14.97 -25.56
C SER A 526 8.21 -15.89 -26.08
N GLU A 527 8.44 -15.99 -27.39
CA GLU A 527 9.40 -16.89 -28.03
C GLU A 527 10.79 -16.27 -28.32
N GLU A 528 10.83 -14.98 -28.63
CA GLU A 528 12.04 -14.30 -29.12
C GLU A 528 12.69 -13.36 -28.10
N LEU A 529 11.96 -12.87 -27.08
CA LEU A 529 12.49 -12.03 -26.02
C LEU A 529 13.03 -12.90 -24.88
N PRO A 530 14.24 -12.65 -24.32
CA PRO A 530 14.69 -13.39 -23.13
C PRO A 530 13.84 -13.04 -21.91
N LYS A 531 13.56 -14.04 -21.05
CA LYS A 531 12.77 -13.84 -19.81
C LYS A 531 13.53 -13.02 -18.77
N TYR A 532 14.83 -13.10 -18.76
CA TYR A 532 15.77 -12.38 -17.90
C TYR A 532 17.16 -12.37 -18.52
N THR A 533 17.99 -11.48 -18.07
CA THR A 533 19.41 -11.42 -18.44
C THR A 533 20.24 -12.16 -17.41
N THR A 534 21.28 -12.88 -17.84
CA THR A 534 22.22 -13.56 -16.94
C THR A 534 23.62 -12.97 -16.99
N ILE A 535 24.35 -13.17 -15.90
CA ILE A 535 25.77 -12.81 -15.79
C ILE A 535 26.54 -13.88 -15.03
N LEU A 536 27.81 -14.06 -15.40
CA LEU A 536 28.76 -14.84 -14.61
C LEU A 536 29.39 -13.96 -13.54
N GLY A 537 29.28 -14.36 -12.29
CA GLY A 537 29.86 -13.66 -11.17
C GLY A 537 30.43 -14.61 -10.11
N PRO A 538 31.28 -14.13 -9.21
CA PRO A 538 31.93 -14.97 -8.20
C PRO A 538 30.91 -15.52 -7.20
N THR A 539 31.11 -16.77 -6.76
CA THR A 539 30.26 -17.42 -5.75
C THR A 539 30.35 -16.73 -4.38
N SER A 540 31.57 -16.31 -3.99
CA SER A 540 31.82 -15.62 -2.73
C SER A 540 33.18 -14.93 -2.80
N LEU A 541 33.47 -14.07 -1.82
CA LEU A 541 34.79 -13.47 -1.64
C LEU A 541 35.86 -14.52 -1.28
N GLU A 542 35.45 -15.63 -0.62
CA GLU A 542 36.33 -16.73 -0.23
C GLU A 542 36.68 -17.64 -1.42
N SER A 543 35.89 -17.62 -2.47
CA SER A 543 36.10 -18.44 -3.68
C SER A 543 35.97 -17.59 -4.96
N PRO A 544 36.76 -16.52 -5.11
CA PRO A 544 36.62 -15.56 -6.21
C PRO A 544 36.89 -16.17 -7.59
N GLY A 545 37.62 -17.28 -7.66
CA GLY A 545 37.90 -17.99 -8.90
C GLY A 545 36.74 -18.84 -9.43
N LYS A 546 35.74 -19.13 -8.59
CA LYS A 546 34.57 -19.90 -9.00
C LYS A 546 33.46 -18.97 -9.46
N GLN A 547 33.14 -19.03 -10.74
CA GLN A 547 32.06 -18.24 -11.34
C GLN A 547 30.77 -19.06 -11.40
N VAL A 548 29.64 -18.40 -11.15
CA VAL A 548 28.29 -18.98 -11.29
C VAL A 548 27.40 -18.03 -12.08
N GLU A 549 26.51 -18.60 -12.85
CA GLU A 549 25.50 -17.86 -13.58
C GLU A 549 24.35 -17.49 -12.66
N ARG A 550 23.86 -16.23 -12.77
CA ARG A 550 22.75 -15.67 -12.01
C ARG A 550 22.04 -14.58 -12.79
N ILE A 551 20.82 -14.20 -12.36
CA ILE A 551 20.07 -13.11 -12.97
C ILE A 551 20.79 -11.79 -12.70
N ALA A 552 20.95 -10.99 -13.75
CA ALA A 552 21.56 -9.68 -13.75
C ALA A 552 20.52 -8.56 -13.68
N LEU A 553 20.94 -7.36 -13.32
CA LEU A 553 20.07 -6.16 -13.43
C LEU A 553 19.77 -5.86 -14.90
N TRP A 554 20.82 -5.86 -15.76
CA TRP A 554 20.78 -5.77 -17.21
C TRP A 554 22.06 -6.40 -17.82
N GLU A 555 22.19 -6.44 -19.11
CA GLU A 555 23.38 -7.01 -19.76
C GLU A 555 24.68 -6.37 -19.25
N GLY A 556 25.54 -7.20 -18.70
CA GLY A 556 26.84 -6.77 -18.14
C GLY A 556 26.77 -6.13 -16.74
N MET A 557 25.60 -6.03 -16.12
CA MET A 557 25.44 -5.43 -14.78
C MET A 557 24.92 -6.44 -13.78
N ASP A 558 25.81 -6.90 -12.92
CA ASP A 558 25.48 -7.74 -11.76
C ASP A 558 24.93 -6.91 -10.59
N LEU A 559 24.22 -7.56 -9.67
CA LEU A 559 23.93 -6.98 -8.38
C LEU A 559 25.21 -6.92 -7.53
N ILE A 560 25.85 -5.77 -7.48
CA ILE A 560 27.16 -5.56 -6.85
C ILE A 560 27.09 -5.00 -5.43
N GLU A 561 25.96 -4.41 -5.05
CA GLU A 561 25.73 -3.72 -3.78
C GLU A 561 24.31 -3.97 -3.26
N SER A 562 24.02 -3.53 -2.02
CA SER A 562 22.66 -3.52 -1.51
C SER A 562 21.78 -2.64 -2.40
N TYR A 563 20.58 -3.11 -2.71
CA TYR A 563 19.68 -2.45 -3.64
C TYR A 563 18.25 -2.53 -3.15
N ARG A 564 17.58 -1.39 -3.03
CA ARG A 564 16.26 -1.32 -2.40
C ARG A 564 15.12 -1.91 -3.25
N HIS A 565 15.21 -1.86 -4.58
CA HIS A 565 14.29 -2.59 -5.43
C HIS A 565 14.82 -4.00 -5.70
N HIS A 566 14.01 -5.02 -5.50
CA HIS A 566 14.36 -6.40 -5.85
C HIS A 566 14.06 -6.68 -7.34
N ALA A 567 14.18 -5.67 -8.17
CA ALA A 567 13.69 -5.60 -9.54
C ALA A 567 14.21 -6.73 -10.44
N HIS A 568 15.48 -7.17 -10.28
CA HIS A 568 16.03 -8.32 -11.03
C HIS A 568 15.38 -9.66 -10.67
N MET A 569 14.63 -9.70 -9.55
CA MET A 569 13.86 -10.87 -9.09
C MET A 569 12.35 -10.69 -9.32
N ALA A 570 11.92 -9.59 -9.93
CA ALA A 570 10.51 -9.31 -10.17
C ALA A 570 9.83 -10.36 -11.08
N GLY A 571 10.61 -11.06 -11.89
CA GLY A 571 10.11 -12.21 -12.64
C GLY A 571 9.62 -13.36 -11.77
N ILE A 572 10.09 -13.45 -10.50
CA ILE A 572 9.59 -14.43 -9.53
C ILE A 572 8.31 -13.88 -8.87
N TYR A 573 8.35 -12.63 -8.42
CA TYR A 573 7.24 -11.88 -7.84
C TYR A 573 7.47 -10.38 -8.03
N PRO A 574 6.52 -9.63 -8.59
CA PRO A 574 5.10 -9.95 -8.80
C PRO A 574 4.72 -10.54 -10.18
N PHE A 575 5.64 -10.65 -11.15
CA PHE A 575 5.28 -10.93 -12.54
C PHE A 575 5.09 -12.43 -12.87
N ASP A 576 5.50 -13.32 -12.00
CA ASP A 576 5.28 -14.80 -12.09
C ASP A 576 5.73 -15.47 -13.41
N VAL A 577 6.82 -14.97 -14.02
CA VAL A 577 7.40 -15.51 -15.26
C VAL A 577 8.61 -16.42 -15.03
N VAL A 578 9.14 -16.46 -13.80
CA VAL A 578 10.30 -17.24 -13.38
C VAL A 578 9.93 -18.09 -12.16
N ASP A 579 10.13 -19.42 -12.26
CA ASP A 579 9.89 -20.33 -11.15
C ASP A 579 11.16 -20.57 -10.34
N PRO A 580 11.23 -20.19 -9.05
CA PRO A 580 12.36 -20.56 -8.20
C PRO A 580 12.48 -22.08 -7.98
N LEU A 581 11.38 -22.80 -8.13
CA LEU A 581 11.31 -24.26 -8.01
C LEU A 581 11.20 -24.98 -9.37
N ASP A 582 11.63 -24.31 -10.46
CA ASP A 582 11.59 -24.84 -11.82
C ASP A 582 12.15 -26.27 -11.88
N PRO A 583 11.48 -27.21 -12.56
CA PRO A 583 11.97 -28.58 -12.73
C PRO A 583 13.29 -28.65 -13.50
N ASP A 584 13.60 -27.66 -14.38
CA ASP A 584 14.89 -27.59 -15.05
C ASP A 584 16.01 -27.24 -14.06
N PRO A 585 17.04 -28.11 -13.89
CA PRO A 585 18.13 -27.88 -12.97
C PRO A 585 18.97 -26.64 -13.31
N GLN A 586 19.06 -26.23 -14.56
CA GLN A 586 19.84 -25.07 -14.99
C GLN A 586 19.15 -23.78 -14.50
N THR A 587 17.86 -23.63 -14.83
CA THR A 587 17.02 -22.49 -14.37
C THR A 587 17.03 -22.40 -12.85
N ARG A 588 16.78 -23.51 -12.15
CA ARG A 588 16.79 -23.56 -10.68
C ARG A 588 18.15 -23.17 -10.09
N ASN A 589 19.27 -23.54 -10.71
CA ASN A 589 20.60 -23.15 -10.27
C ASN A 589 20.85 -21.64 -10.46
N ILE A 590 20.43 -21.07 -11.59
CA ILE A 590 20.53 -19.62 -11.86
C ILE A 590 19.77 -18.85 -10.78
N VAL A 591 18.52 -19.22 -10.52
CA VAL A 591 17.68 -18.57 -9.51
C VAL A 591 18.29 -18.72 -8.12
N ARG A 592 18.71 -19.90 -7.72
CA ARG A 592 19.38 -20.11 -6.42
C ARG A 592 20.65 -19.26 -6.26
N ASN A 593 21.45 -19.14 -7.31
CA ASN A 593 22.66 -18.30 -7.28
C ASN A 593 22.29 -16.81 -7.16
N THR A 594 21.16 -16.41 -7.74
CA THR A 594 20.61 -15.06 -7.63
C THR A 594 20.22 -14.76 -6.18
N TYR A 595 19.43 -15.63 -5.53
CA TYR A 595 19.08 -15.52 -4.11
C TYR A 595 20.33 -15.43 -3.23
N ASN A 596 21.29 -16.32 -3.43
CA ASN A 596 22.54 -16.34 -2.68
C ASN A 596 23.34 -15.02 -2.81
N ASN A 597 23.37 -14.42 -4.00
CA ASN A 597 24.01 -13.13 -4.20
C ASN A 597 23.23 -11.99 -3.54
N TRP A 598 21.92 -11.95 -3.73
CA TRP A 598 21.02 -10.94 -3.19
C TRP A 598 21.06 -10.89 -1.65
N VAL A 599 20.92 -12.02 -0.98
CA VAL A 599 21.00 -12.12 0.50
C VAL A 599 22.34 -11.60 1.01
N ARG A 600 23.46 -11.90 0.34
CA ARG A 600 24.79 -11.41 0.73
C ARG A 600 24.97 -9.91 0.58
N LYS A 601 24.22 -9.26 -0.31
CA LYS A 601 24.27 -7.80 -0.45
C LYS A 601 23.57 -7.10 0.72
N GLY A 602 22.65 -7.78 1.36
CA GLY A 602 21.99 -7.35 2.58
C GLY A 602 21.10 -6.13 2.42
N ALA A 603 20.54 -5.66 3.53
CA ALA A 603 19.50 -4.64 3.61
C ALA A 603 20.03 -3.21 3.81
N GLY A 604 21.30 -2.95 3.50
CA GLY A 604 21.98 -1.69 3.86
C GLY A 604 21.38 -0.41 3.25
N VAL A 605 20.58 -0.51 2.19
CA VAL A 605 19.86 0.64 1.56
C VAL A 605 18.36 0.36 1.40
N TRP A 606 17.81 -0.59 2.14
CA TRP A 606 16.40 -0.93 2.03
C TRP A 606 15.53 0.09 2.76
N SER A 607 14.40 0.42 2.16
CA SER A 607 13.28 1.15 2.77
C SER A 607 12.24 0.18 3.33
N GLY A 608 11.23 0.71 4.02
CA GLY A 608 10.21 -0.08 4.69
C GLY A 608 9.50 -1.09 3.79
N TRP A 609 9.15 -0.70 2.56
CA TRP A 609 8.46 -1.55 1.58
C TRP A 609 9.34 -2.66 0.97
N CYS A 610 10.67 -2.52 1.00
CA CYS A 610 11.57 -3.55 0.47
C CYS A 610 11.46 -4.86 1.25
N VAL A 611 11.29 -4.75 2.57
CA VAL A 611 11.36 -5.91 3.46
C VAL A 611 10.17 -6.86 3.32
N PRO A 612 8.90 -6.39 3.23
CA PRO A 612 7.78 -7.25 2.86
C PRO A 612 7.94 -7.92 1.49
N TRP A 613 8.47 -7.22 0.49
CA TRP A 613 8.77 -7.83 -0.81
C TRP A 613 9.80 -8.95 -0.68
N ALA A 614 10.86 -8.73 0.10
CA ALA A 614 11.84 -9.77 0.38
C ALA A 614 11.22 -10.99 1.09
N SER A 615 10.27 -10.77 2.01
CA SER A 615 9.52 -11.85 2.66
C SER A 615 8.75 -12.70 1.65
N ILE A 616 8.04 -12.08 0.72
CA ILE A 616 7.32 -12.81 -0.33
C ILE A 616 8.29 -13.60 -1.21
N LEU A 617 9.40 -13.00 -1.63
CA LEU A 617 10.42 -13.68 -2.44
C LEU A 617 10.95 -14.93 -1.72
N GLU A 618 11.28 -14.84 -0.43
CA GLU A 618 11.76 -16.01 0.34
C GLU A 618 10.67 -17.09 0.49
N ASN A 619 9.41 -16.69 0.70
CA ASN A 619 8.30 -17.64 0.74
C ASN A 619 8.16 -18.39 -0.61
N ARG A 620 8.25 -17.67 -1.74
CA ARG A 620 8.22 -18.26 -3.10
C ARG A 620 9.40 -19.19 -3.36
N ASN A 621 10.52 -19.00 -2.68
CA ASN A 621 11.68 -19.90 -2.67
C ASN A 621 11.53 -21.08 -1.70
N ASN A 622 10.36 -21.24 -1.08
CA ASN A 622 10.05 -22.27 -0.07
C ASN A 622 10.88 -22.17 1.21
N GLU A 623 11.19 -20.91 1.65
CA GLU A 623 11.97 -20.58 2.87
C GLU A 623 11.14 -19.74 3.84
N PRO A 624 10.06 -20.30 4.46
CA PRO A 624 9.17 -19.56 5.33
C PRO A 624 9.86 -19.01 6.59
N GLU A 625 10.92 -19.67 7.09
CA GLU A 625 11.71 -19.17 8.20
C GLU A 625 12.41 -17.84 7.88
N ALA A 626 12.95 -17.71 6.67
CA ALA A 626 13.53 -16.47 6.19
C ALA A 626 12.46 -15.40 5.97
N ALA A 627 11.33 -15.79 5.36
CA ALA A 627 10.20 -14.90 5.12
C ALA A 627 9.65 -14.29 6.42
N VAL A 628 9.39 -15.11 7.44
CA VAL A 628 8.96 -14.65 8.78
C VAL A 628 10.04 -13.78 9.43
N SER A 629 11.32 -14.14 9.29
CA SER A 629 12.42 -13.36 9.84
C SER A 629 12.47 -11.94 9.25
N TRP A 630 12.21 -11.79 7.94
CA TRP A 630 12.10 -10.46 7.31
C TRP A 630 10.93 -9.66 7.84
N LEU A 631 9.75 -10.25 8.06
CA LEU A 631 8.60 -9.55 8.66
C LEU A 631 8.88 -9.12 10.10
N MET A 632 9.57 -9.95 10.89
CA MET A 632 10.01 -9.59 12.25
C MET A 632 11.04 -8.45 12.23
N TYR A 633 11.95 -8.45 11.25
CA TYR A 633 12.90 -7.38 11.04
C TYR A 633 12.18 -6.07 10.65
N TRP A 634 11.24 -6.14 9.71
CA TRP A 634 10.42 -5.00 9.30
C TRP A 634 9.68 -4.38 10.47
N TYR A 635 8.94 -5.18 11.21
CA TYR A 635 8.12 -4.70 12.33
C TYR A 635 8.95 -3.96 13.39
N ARG A 636 10.17 -4.42 13.65
CA ARG A 636 11.06 -3.81 14.67
C ARG A 636 11.78 -2.56 14.20
N ASN A 637 12.04 -2.44 12.91
CA ASN A 637 12.94 -1.40 12.39
C ASN A 637 12.24 -0.38 11.51
N PHE A 638 11.08 -0.69 10.97
CA PHE A 638 10.31 0.18 10.09
C PHE A 638 8.90 0.48 10.62
N THR A 639 8.68 0.30 11.91
CA THR A 639 7.53 0.87 12.63
C THR A 639 8.02 1.67 13.83
N ASN A 640 7.24 2.66 14.24
CA ASN A 640 7.52 3.42 15.46
C ASN A 640 6.71 2.88 16.66
N GLU A 641 6.87 3.53 17.84
CA GLU A 641 6.21 3.15 19.09
C GLU A 641 4.67 3.22 19.04
N GLY A 642 4.11 3.92 18.06
CA GLY A 642 2.67 4.03 17.82
C GLY A 642 2.16 3.15 16.68
N ARG A 643 2.92 2.17 16.20
CA ARG A 643 2.62 1.33 15.03
C ARG A 643 2.58 2.11 13.70
N GLY A 644 3.09 3.33 13.65
CA GLY A 644 3.27 4.07 12.40
C GLY A 644 4.25 3.34 11.49
N THR A 645 3.87 3.10 10.23
CA THR A 645 4.71 2.42 9.24
C THR A 645 5.61 3.42 8.54
N LEU A 646 6.91 3.14 8.51
CA LEU A 646 7.93 4.08 8.09
C LEU A 646 8.58 3.63 6.77
N HIS A 647 8.83 4.59 5.88
CA HIS A 647 9.71 4.40 4.73
C HIS A 647 11.17 4.26 5.17
N ASN A 648 11.60 5.10 6.10
CA ASN A 648 12.96 5.08 6.66
C ASN A 648 13.01 4.25 7.94
N ALA A 649 14.15 3.59 8.19
CA ALA A 649 14.33 2.83 9.43
C ALA A 649 14.20 3.74 10.66
N ALA A 650 13.53 3.25 11.71
CA ALA A 650 13.35 3.96 12.98
C ALA A 650 14.65 4.25 13.72
N PHE A 651 15.70 3.48 13.42
CA PHE A 651 17.00 3.59 14.08
C PHE A 651 18.13 3.83 13.08
N GLY A 652 19.06 4.73 13.40
CA GLY A 652 20.26 4.96 12.62
C GLY A 652 21.13 3.70 12.52
N GLY A 653 21.75 3.47 11.34
CA GLY A 653 22.64 2.35 11.08
C GLY A 653 21.99 1.04 10.64
N ILE A 654 20.66 0.94 10.69
CA ILE A 654 19.92 -0.23 10.17
C ILE A 654 19.89 -0.18 8.64
N SER A 655 19.65 1.00 8.09
CA SER A 655 19.71 1.28 6.67
C SER A 655 20.29 2.67 6.44
N ASN A 656 20.95 2.90 5.32
CA ASN A 656 21.39 4.25 4.92
C ASN A 656 20.21 5.18 4.59
N ILE A 657 19.03 4.61 4.35
CA ILE A 657 17.76 5.35 4.22
C ILE A 657 17.14 5.47 5.62
N SER A 658 17.83 6.16 6.51
CA SER A 658 17.37 6.34 7.90
C SER A 658 17.10 7.80 8.25
N SER A 659 17.16 8.72 7.27
CA SER A 659 16.99 10.13 7.60
C SER A 659 16.56 11.02 6.44
N PRO A 660 15.93 12.19 6.71
CA PRO A 660 15.94 13.30 5.78
C PRO A 660 17.41 13.62 5.46
N GLY A 661 17.80 13.60 4.21
CA GLY A 661 19.19 13.76 3.81
C GLY A 661 20.04 12.48 3.91
N TRP A 662 19.40 11.31 4.08
CA TRP A 662 20.03 9.99 3.93
C TRP A 662 21.11 9.62 4.95
N HIS A 663 21.32 10.42 5.98
CA HIS A 663 22.34 10.22 6.99
C HIS A 663 21.81 10.57 8.38
N ASN A 664 22.17 9.78 9.36
CA ASN A 664 21.96 9.91 10.81
C ASN A 664 21.15 11.14 11.25
N ILE A 665 19.86 10.96 11.47
CA ILE A 665 19.06 11.97 12.14
C ILE A 665 19.46 11.96 13.61
N PRO A 666 19.84 13.10 14.20
CA PRO A 666 19.86 13.24 15.64
C PRO A 666 18.48 12.90 16.21
N GLU A 667 18.41 12.27 17.38
CA GLU A 667 17.13 11.93 18.04
C GLU A 667 16.14 13.10 18.10
N ILE A 668 16.65 14.31 18.15
CA ILE A 668 15.87 15.55 18.19
C ILE A 668 15.06 15.82 16.89
N GLU A 669 15.43 15.19 15.77
CA GLU A 669 14.74 15.34 14.49
C GLU A 669 13.81 14.17 14.15
N ARG A 670 13.57 13.22 15.03
CA ARG A 670 12.57 12.15 14.86
C ARG A 670 11.15 12.67 14.61
N ASN A 671 10.90 13.95 14.84
CA ASN A 671 9.63 14.60 14.49
C ASN A 671 9.37 14.67 12.97
N ARG A 672 10.35 14.32 12.13
CA ARG A 672 10.24 14.27 10.68
C ARG A 672 10.25 12.84 10.15
N GLU A 673 9.57 11.95 10.83
CA GLU A 673 9.37 10.59 10.35
C GLU A 673 8.68 10.61 8.98
N VAL A 674 9.17 9.76 8.07
CA VAL A 674 8.55 9.55 6.77
C VAL A 674 7.61 8.36 6.89
N MET A 675 6.34 8.63 7.22
CA MET A 675 5.31 7.60 7.29
C MET A 675 4.78 7.33 5.87
N GLN A 676 4.64 6.05 5.53
CA GLN A 676 3.96 5.60 4.31
C GLN A 676 3.14 4.34 4.59
N LEU A 677 2.10 4.12 3.80
CA LEU A 677 1.17 3.00 3.99
C LEU A 677 1.62 1.71 3.26
N ASP A 678 2.41 1.85 2.19
CA ASP A 678 2.86 0.76 1.32
C ASP A 678 3.53 -0.39 2.08
N ALA A 679 4.45 -0.07 2.99
CA ALA A 679 5.17 -1.06 3.78
C ALA A 679 4.23 -1.89 4.69
N GLY A 680 3.23 -1.27 5.28
CA GLY A 680 2.25 -1.94 6.14
C GLY A 680 1.32 -2.86 5.36
N PHE A 681 0.88 -2.43 4.18
CA PHE A 681 0.06 -3.24 3.29
C PHE A 681 0.87 -4.35 2.61
N GLY A 682 2.13 -4.06 2.26
CA GLY A 682 3.07 -5.08 1.81
C GLY A 682 3.30 -6.17 2.87
N ALA A 683 3.40 -5.79 4.16
CA ALA A 683 3.53 -6.75 5.25
C ALA A 683 2.28 -7.62 5.41
N LEU A 684 1.07 -7.04 5.27
CA LEU A 684 -0.18 -7.81 5.23
C LEU A 684 -0.16 -8.80 4.06
N SER A 685 0.18 -8.35 2.84
CA SER A 685 0.30 -9.22 1.67
C SER A 685 1.31 -10.35 1.89
N ALA A 686 2.44 -10.08 2.53
CA ALA A 686 3.46 -11.09 2.81
C ALA A 686 2.97 -12.15 3.82
N VAL A 687 2.18 -11.76 4.83
CA VAL A 687 1.54 -12.73 5.74
C VAL A 687 0.51 -13.58 5.00
N LEU A 688 -0.32 -12.98 4.14
CA LEU A 688 -1.29 -13.72 3.34
C LEU A 688 -0.61 -14.72 2.39
N ASP A 689 0.50 -14.30 1.75
CA ASP A 689 1.32 -15.15 0.87
C ASP A 689 1.94 -16.36 1.58
N LEU A 690 2.30 -16.23 2.87
CA LEU A 690 2.74 -17.38 3.69
C LEU A 690 1.66 -18.44 3.87
N LEU A 691 0.39 -18.06 3.82
CA LEU A 691 -0.76 -18.94 4.05
C LEU A 691 -1.28 -19.53 2.73
N VAL A 692 -1.52 -18.67 1.75
CA VAL A 692 -2.06 -19.05 0.43
C VAL A 692 -1.44 -18.13 -0.62
N TYR A 693 -0.92 -18.72 -1.66
CA TYR A 693 -0.52 -17.97 -2.84
C TYR A 693 -0.87 -18.70 -4.13
N GLN A 694 -0.98 -17.95 -5.20
CA GLN A 694 -1.17 -18.49 -6.52
C GLN A 694 0.09 -18.33 -7.36
N LYS A 695 0.35 -19.33 -8.20
CA LYS A 695 1.40 -19.29 -9.20
C LYS A 695 0.92 -19.98 -10.47
N GLY A 696 0.90 -19.22 -11.56
CA GLY A 696 0.22 -19.66 -12.77
C GLY A 696 -1.23 -20.02 -12.49
N GLU A 697 -1.65 -21.23 -12.83
CA GLU A 697 -3.01 -21.72 -12.56
C GLU A 697 -3.16 -22.49 -11.23
N THR A 698 -2.07 -22.64 -10.47
CA THR A 698 -2.09 -23.46 -9.25
C THR A 698 -2.10 -22.60 -8.00
N VAL A 699 -3.08 -22.86 -7.15
CA VAL A 699 -3.16 -22.30 -5.78
C VAL A 699 -2.37 -23.20 -4.84
N TYR A 700 -1.47 -22.64 -4.07
CA TYR A 700 -0.68 -23.34 -3.06
C TYR A 700 -1.19 -22.97 -1.68
N VAL A 701 -1.60 -23.97 -0.89
CA VAL A 701 -2.05 -23.81 0.48
C VAL A 701 -0.99 -24.37 1.42
N LEU A 702 -0.38 -23.49 2.21
CA LEU A 702 0.64 -23.87 3.20
C LEU A 702 1.70 -24.82 2.60
N PRO A 703 2.39 -24.47 1.50
CA PRO A 703 3.33 -25.39 0.85
C PRO A 703 4.47 -25.81 1.79
N LYS A 704 4.81 -24.94 2.74
CA LYS A 704 5.70 -25.22 3.85
C LYS A 704 5.29 -24.38 5.07
N ILE A 705 5.15 -25.03 6.20
CA ILE A 705 4.75 -24.39 7.46
C ILE A 705 6.01 -23.99 8.23
N HIS A 706 6.04 -22.75 8.76
CA HIS A 706 7.12 -22.29 9.63
C HIS A 706 7.28 -23.22 10.85
N ARG A 707 8.50 -23.63 11.17
CA ARG A 707 8.81 -24.68 12.16
C ARG A 707 8.21 -24.47 13.55
N ASP A 708 7.94 -23.24 13.96
CA ASP A 708 7.37 -22.92 15.27
C ASP A 708 5.83 -22.81 15.26
N TRP A 709 5.19 -23.05 14.11
CA TRP A 709 3.74 -22.93 13.97
C TRP A 709 3.07 -24.30 14.11
N TRP A 710 2.68 -24.62 15.34
CA TRP A 710 2.10 -25.91 15.67
C TRP A 710 0.60 -26.01 15.50
N GLU A 711 -0.11 -24.92 15.83
CA GLU A 711 -1.56 -24.85 15.77
C GLU A 711 -1.97 -23.45 15.34
N PHE A 712 -2.75 -23.35 14.29
CA PHE A 712 -3.35 -22.13 13.79
C PHE A 712 -4.42 -22.45 12.75
N ASP A 713 -5.24 -21.46 12.43
CA ASP A 713 -6.27 -21.57 11.40
C ASP A 713 -6.47 -20.25 10.68
N PHE A 714 -6.98 -20.35 9.48
CA PHE A 714 -7.50 -19.22 8.73
C PHE A 714 -8.67 -19.65 7.85
N ASN A 715 -9.51 -18.67 7.46
CA ASN A 715 -10.63 -18.92 6.55
C ASN A 715 -10.95 -17.66 5.75
N GLY A 716 -11.27 -17.84 4.46
CA GLY A 716 -11.76 -16.75 3.61
C GLY A 716 -10.69 -15.99 2.83
N ILE A 717 -9.44 -16.50 2.71
CA ILE A 717 -8.44 -15.90 1.81
C ILE A 717 -8.91 -16.11 0.37
N ALA A 718 -9.07 -15.01 -0.37
CA ALA A 718 -9.50 -15.06 -1.75
C ALA A 718 -8.35 -15.40 -2.70
N VAL A 719 -8.67 -16.13 -3.77
CA VAL A 719 -7.76 -16.44 -4.88
C VAL A 719 -8.49 -16.25 -6.22
N GLU A 720 -7.75 -16.27 -7.32
CA GLU A 720 -8.31 -16.12 -8.66
C GLU A 720 -9.46 -17.11 -8.94
N GLY A 721 -10.44 -16.68 -9.74
CA GLY A 721 -11.67 -17.43 -10.01
C GLY A 721 -12.74 -17.22 -8.94
N GLY A 722 -12.50 -16.34 -7.95
CA GLY A 722 -13.44 -16.05 -6.88
C GLY A 722 -13.60 -17.19 -5.88
N PHE A 723 -12.52 -17.95 -5.64
CA PHE A 723 -12.51 -18.97 -4.60
C PHE A 723 -12.05 -18.39 -3.27
N LEU A 724 -12.63 -18.87 -2.18
CA LEU A 724 -12.22 -18.54 -0.81
C LEU A 724 -11.63 -19.79 -0.15
N ILE A 725 -10.42 -19.65 0.39
CA ILE A 725 -9.63 -20.75 0.94
C ILE A 725 -9.52 -20.58 2.45
N GLY A 726 -9.71 -21.68 3.16
CA GLY A 726 -9.41 -21.80 4.57
C GLY A 726 -8.57 -23.04 4.87
N ALA A 727 -7.82 -23.02 5.96
CA ALA A 727 -7.09 -24.19 6.42
C ALA A 727 -6.97 -24.22 7.95
N LYS A 728 -6.83 -25.43 8.47
CA LYS A 728 -6.55 -25.71 9.88
C LYS A 728 -5.28 -26.52 10.00
N VAL A 729 -4.36 -26.05 10.82
CA VAL A 729 -3.10 -26.71 11.16
C VAL A 729 -3.14 -27.21 12.58
N GLN A 730 -2.76 -28.45 12.78
CA GLN A 730 -2.55 -29.08 14.10
C GLN A 730 -1.27 -29.90 14.07
N LYS A 731 -0.54 -29.90 15.16
CA LYS A 731 0.72 -30.66 15.30
C LYS A 731 1.69 -30.39 14.13
N HIS A 732 1.76 -29.16 13.68
CA HIS A 732 2.61 -28.72 12.56
C HIS A 732 2.26 -29.37 11.22
N GLN A 733 1.04 -29.82 11.01
CA GLN A 733 0.54 -30.41 9.77
C GLN A 733 -0.80 -29.80 9.37
N THR A 734 -1.00 -29.64 8.08
CA THR A 734 -2.32 -29.25 7.55
C THR A 734 -3.27 -30.41 7.74
N GLU A 735 -4.33 -30.20 8.52
CA GLU A 735 -5.36 -31.21 8.84
C GLU A 735 -6.59 -31.09 7.96
N GLU A 736 -6.99 -29.86 7.68
CA GLU A 736 -8.20 -29.57 6.94
C GLU A 736 -8.00 -28.36 6.03
N ILE A 737 -8.59 -28.40 4.84
CA ILE A 737 -8.68 -27.26 3.92
C ILE A 737 -10.15 -27.12 3.52
N THR A 738 -10.69 -25.92 3.64
CA THR A 738 -12.01 -25.53 3.15
C THR A 738 -11.88 -24.71 1.88
N ILE A 739 -12.72 -25.00 0.89
CA ILE A 739 -12.78 -24.30 -0.39
C ILE A 739 -14.22 -23.92 -0.67
N LYS A 740 -14.48 -22.64 -0.85
CA LYS A 740 -15.78 -22.13 -1.27
C LYS A 740 -15.63 -21.41 -2.61
N SER A 741 -16.42 -21.81 -3.60
CA SER A 741 -16.51 -21.12 -4.88
C SER A 741 -17.59 -20.05 -4.83
N LYS A 742 -17.31 -18.82 -5.26
CA LYS A 742 -18.34 -17.77 -5.43
C LYS A 742 -19.07 -17.90 -6.76
N PHE A 743 -18.35 -18.22 -7.83
CA PHE A 743 -18.84 -18.13 -9.19
C PHE A 743 -18.85 -19.46 -9.96
N GLY A 744 -18.31 -20.54 -9.37
CA GLY A 744 -18.03 -21.77 -10.10
C GLY A 744 -16.66 -21.73 -10.80
N GLY A 745 -16.44 -22.69 -11.71
CA GLY A 745 -15.22 -22.74 -12.52
C GLY A 745 -14.18 -23.72 -12.02
N LYS A 746 -13.07 -23.79 -12.74
CA LYS A 746 -11.99 -24.75 -12.48
C LYS A 746 -11.00 -24.24 -11.43
N LEU A 747 -10.70 -25.06 -10.46
CA LEU A 747 -9.64 -24.82 -9.49
C LEU A 747 -8.59 -25.93 -9.55
N LYS A 748 -7.32 -25.52 -9.55
CA LYS A 748 -6.17 -26.38 -9.35
C LYS A 748 -5.46 -25.97 -8.06
N LEU A 749 -5.36 -26.91 -7.09
CA LEU A 749 -4.91 -26.60 -5.75
C LEU A 749 -3.92 -27.65 -5.23
N ALA A 750 -2.73 -27.22 -4.82
CA ALA A 750 -1.75 -28.02 -4.11
C ALA A 750 -2.01 -27.90 -2.59
N HIS A 751 -2.31 -29.03 -1.93
CA HIS A 751 -2.93 -29.04 -0.60
C HIS A 751 -2.05 -29.52 0.55
N GLY A 752 -0.92 -30.15 0.33
CA GLY A 752 -0.03 -30.58 1.41
C GLY A 752 -0.61 -31.58 2.43
N LEU A 753 -1.79 -32.20 2.15
CA LEU A 753 -2.45 -33.16 3.05
C LEU A 753 -1.85 -34.58 3.00
N GLY A 754 -0.94 -34.83 2.07
CA GLY A 754 -0.40 -36.14 1.75
C GLY A 754 -0.84 -36.65 0.40
N GLU A 755 -0.37 -37.85 0.01
CA GLU A 755 -0.73 -38.48 -1.29
C GLU A 755 -2.14 -39.08 -1.30
N ILE A 756 -2.69 -39.39 -0.10
CA ILE A 756 -4.07 -39.85 0.07
C ILE A 756 -4.77 -38.90 1.06
N TYR A 757 -5.94 -38.44 0.69
CA TYR A 757 -6.72 -37.50 1.48
C TYR A 757 -8.24 -37.75 1.33
N LEU A 758 -9.07 -37.13 2.15
CA LEU A 758 -10.52 -37.17 2.02
C LEU A 758 -11.05 -35.90 1.36
N LEU A 759 -11.87 -36.04 0.34
CA LEU A 759 -12.69 -34.97 -0.24
C LEU A 759 -14.15 -35.23 0.15
N ASN A 760 -14.72 -34.40 1.02
CA ASN A 760 -16.06 -34.61 1.56
C ASN A 760 -16.27 -36.04 2.06
N ASP A 761 -15.31 -36.57 2.84
CA ASP A 761 -15.26 -37.93 3.41
C ASP A 761 -15.12 -39.06 2.36
N VAL A 762 -14.77 -38.76 1.10
CA VAL A 762 -14.42 -39.72 0.05
C VAL A 762 -12.91 -39.72 -0.17
N GLU A 763 -12.29 -40.89 -0.17
CA GLU A 763 -10.85 -41.06 -0.37
C GLU A 763 -10.44 -40.69 -1.78
N MET A 764 -9.37 -39.89 -1.90
CA MET A 764 -8.80 -39.40 -3.14
C MET A 764 -7.29 -39.55 -3.11
N ASP A 765 -6.69 -39.73 -4.29
CA ASP A 765 -5.24 -39.84 -4.51
C ASP A 765 -4.65 -38.53 -5.09
N GLY A 766 -3.41 -38.22 -4.73
CA GLY A 766 -2.60 -37.15 -5.31
C GLY A 766 -2.37 -35.99 -4.35
N THR A 767 -1.42 -35.12 -4.71
CA THR A 767 -1.04 -33.92 -3.92
C THR A 767 -1.66 -32.65 -4.48
N ILE A 768 -2.36 -32.74 -5.61
CA ILE A 768 -3.03 -31.64 -6.30
C ILE A 768 -4.48 -32.02 -6.56
N LEU A 769 -5.41 -31.16 -6.11
CA LEU A 769 -6.80 -31.22 -6.47
C LEU A 769 -7.02 -30.47 -7.80
N GLU A 770 -7.60 -31.12 -8.81
CA GLU A 770 -8.18 -30.45 -9.97
C GLU A 770 -9.68 -30.73 -10.00
N LYS A 771 -10.50 -29.68 -9.91
CA LYS A 771 -11.96 -29.83 -9.82
C LYS A 771 -12.67 -28.66 -10.49
N GLU A 772 -13.77 -28.99 -11.19
CA GLU A 772 -14.76 -28.04 -11.65
C GLU A 772 -15.81 -27.83 -10.56
N PHE A 773 -16.08 -26.56 -10.22
CA PHE A 773 -17.03 -26.16 -9.18
C PHE A 773 -18.28 -25.54 -9.79
N VAL A 774 -19.40 -25.71 -9.12
CA VAL A 774 -20.61 -24.90 -9.39
C VAL A 774 -20.62 -23.67 -8.49
N PRO A 775 -21.38 -22.60 -8.85
CA PRO A 775 -21.50 -21.41 -8.01
C PRO A 775 -21.99 -21.76 -6.58
N ASN A 776 -21.37 -21.16 -5.58
CA ASN A 776 -21.62 -21.36 -4.14
C ASN A 776 -21.32 -22.78 -3.60
N GLU A 777 -20.64 -23.62 -4.38
CA GLU A 777 -20.19 -24.92 -3.88
C GLU A 777 -19.12 -24.74 -2.80
N GLU A 778 -19.24 -25.53 -1.73
CA GLU A 778 -18.29 -25.60 -0.65
C GLU A 778 -17.85 -27.05 -0.45
N ILE A 779 -16.56 -27.29 -0.35
CA ILE A 779 -15.97 -28.61 -0.11
C ILE A 779 -14.93 -28.54 1.00
N VAL A 780 -14.67 -29.72 1.60
CA VAL A 780 -13.68 -29.89 2.65
C VAL A 780 -12.72 -31.00 2.26
N LEU A 781 -11.43 -30.70 2.32
CA LEU A 781 -10.36 -31.69 2.20
C LEU A 781 -9.82 -31.98 3.61
N LYS A 782 -9.57 -33.25 3.94
CA LYS A 782 -9.02 -33.65 5.23
C LYS A 782 -7.85 -34.62 5.07
N ARG A 783 -6.90 -34.50 5.97
CA ARG A 783 -5.82 -35.48 6.12
C ARG A 783 -6.40 -36.81 6.62
N ILE A 784 -5.90 -37.92 6.14
CA ILE A 784 -6.17 -39.24 6.73
C ILE A 784 -5.21 -39.46 7.89
N GLU A 785 -5.74 -39.69 9.08
CA GLU A 785 -4.91 -40.09 10.23
C GLU A 785 -4.20 -41.39 9.93
N SER A 786 -2.86 -41.40 9.99
CA SER A 786 -2.02 -42.59 9.80
C SER A 786 -1.90 -43.41 11.06
#